data_2e23b4547d89111d4d0cf973843a2c43
#
_entry.id   2e23b4547d89111d4d0cf973843a2c43
#
_cell.length_a   1.000
_cell.length_b   1.000
_cell.length_c   1.000
_cell.angle_alpha   90.00
_cell.angle_beta   90.00
_cell.angle_gamma   90.00
#
_symmetry.space_group_name_H-M   'P 1'
#
loop_
_entity.id
_entity.type
_entity.pdbx_description
1 polymer ?
#
loop_
_entity_poly.entity_id
_entity_poly.type
_entity_poly.pdbx_seq_one_letter_code
_entity_poly.pdbx_strand_id
1 'polypeptide(L)'
;MSFSQETKKDTTKVTELKEVTVSSVRAKDKNPITYTNVSKEEIEPRNLGQDVPVLMQYLPSVVSTTDAGNGVGYTSMRVRGSDGSRINVTLNGVPFNDSESQGTFFVNLPDFASSLESVQLQRGVGTSTNGAGAFGASLNMATKSYQEKAYAEVANSFGSFNTRKHTLSFGTGLHNNFELNARVSNVASDGFIDRATSNMFGYFFNANYVKETTLIKFLAFGGKEKTYQAWYGTEDLDGDRTFNPAGMYFDESGNMQFYNNETDNYWQNHFQLHWTEKWSEKWISNAALHYTIGKGYYEQYKEDEDLTDYNLPAFNGNSISDLVRKRWLDNDFFGATFSLNYKTAKTDLLFGGAANRYLGLHYGEVVWTPNYIPAPNRYYDNYGNKDDMNVYTKASYNVTSKLNLFADLQYRMVFYNATSVKFDDVNDTFRFFNPKAGLNYQLDEKNAFYGYFGIANKEPRRDDYESGAIKPERLFDYELGWKYNTKKVKLYANAFYMRYNDQLVMTGSLNDVGSPIFTNSGKSYRLGLEIESTIVLTDKLILNPNVTISQNKNEDFYFQRDGVVQNLGNTNIAYSPNFIFGNRFTYLPVKGLQLSLLSKMVGEQYMGNIDSDKSKLDGYFINDFNVSYDWKINKGIKSIVFSGLVNNIFDVEYESNGYFYTYDDTWSGPTPVTIEGTGYYPQAGINFLVGAALKF
;
A
#
# COMPACT_ATOMS: atom_id res chain seq x y z
N MET A 1 -1.50 -25.39 -8.21
CA MET A 1 -0.48 -26.36 -8.74
C MET A 1 -0.69 -26.49 -10.21
N SER A 2 0.18 -25.90 -11.00
CA SER A 2 0.27 -26.24 -12.43
C SER A 2 1.00 -27.58 -12.50
N PHE A 3 0.30 -28.65 -12.86
CA PHE A 3 0.97 -29.86 -13.32
C PHE A 3 1.63 -29.53 -14.65
N SER A 4 2.94 -29.35 -14.63
CA SER A 4 3.76 -29.31 -15.84
C SER A 4 3.57 -30.63 -16.58
N GLN A 5 2.81 -30.61 -17.66
CA GLN A 5 3.02 -31.58 -18.74
C GLN A 5 4.32 -31.19 -19.42
N GLU A 6 5.28 -32.10 -19.41
CA GLU A 6 6.46 -32.03 -20.27
C GLU A 6 6.03 -31.87 -21.73
N THR A 7 6.15 -30.67 -22.26
CA THR A 7 6.13 -30.41 -23.69
C THR A 7 7.55 -30.09 -24.15
N LYS A 8 7.94 -30.76 -25.19
CA LYS A 8 9.25 -30.79 -25.83
C LYS A 8 9.93 -29.41 -25.95
N LYS A 9 11.24 -29.42 -25.63
CA LYS A 9 12.24 -28.39 -25.83
C LYS A 9 12.13 -27.72 -27.22
N ASP A 10 11.93 -26.37 -27.21
CA ASP A 10 12.66 -25.40 -28.05
C ASP A 10 12.37 -23.90 -27.68
N THR A 11 11.95 -23.59 -26.46
CA THR A 11 11.63 -22.22 -26.03
C THR A 11 12.47 -21.72 -24.81
N THR A 12 13.59 -22.37 -24.53
CA THR A 12 14.33 -22.19 -23.27
C THR A 12 15.02 -20.84 -23.10
N LYS A 13 15.43 -20.15 -24.17
CA LYS A 13 16.17 -18.87 -24.04
C LYS A 13 15.29 -17.67 -23.71
N VAL A 14 14.09 -17.63 -24.24
CA VAL A 14 13.15 -16.51 -24.09
C VAL A 14 12.45 -16.54 -22.74
N THR A 15 12.20 -17.72 -22.18
CA THR A 15 11.60 -17.91 -20.84
C THR A 15 12.51 -17.40 -19.71
N GLU A 16 13.83 -17.49 -19.88
CA GLU A 16 14.79 -16.98 -18.88
C GLU A 16 14.75 -15.46 -18.73
N LEU A 17 14.49 -14.69 -19.82
CA LEU A 17 14.39 -13.23 -19.75
C LEU A 17 13.12 -12.75 -19.00
N LYS A 18 12.02 -13.50 -19.09
CA LYS A 18 10.80 -13.22 -18.29
C LYS A 18 11.07 -13.22 -16.79
N GLU A 19 11.84 -14.18 -16.31
CA GLU A 19 12.13 -14.35 -14.88
C GLU A 19 13.12 -13.31 -14.35
N VAL A 20 14.03 -12.79 -15.18
CA VAL A 20 15.13 -11.94 -14.71
C VAL A 20 14.67 -10.56 -14.30
N THR A 21 13.78 -9.91 -15.05
CA THR A 21 13.30 -8.55 -14.74
C THR A 21 12.58 -8.50 -13.38
N VAL A 22 11.83 -9.54 -13.04
CA VAL A 22 11.11 -9.65 -11.76
C VAL A 22 12.01 -10.16 -10.64
N SER A 23 12.98 -11.03 -10.97
CA SER A 23 13.78 -11.72 -9.94
C SER A 23 14.92 -10.90 -9.34
N SER A 24 15.30 -9.77 -9.95
CA SER A 24 16.38 -8.92 -9.42
C SER A 24 15.98 -8.20 -8.11
N VAL A 25 14.72 -7.79 -8.00
CA VAL A 25 14.18 -7.04 -6.84
C VAL A 25 13.53 -7.94 -5.79
N ARG A 26 13.17 -9.18 -6.13
CA ARG A 26 12.43 -10.07 -5.25
C ARG A 26 13.31 -10.97 -4.40
N ALA A 27 12.82 -11.29 -3.21
CA ALA A 27 13.41 -12.33 -2.39
C ALA A 27 13.18 -13.71 -3.01
N LYS A 28 14.17 -14.60 -2.88
CA LYS A 28 14.17 -15.98 -3.37
C LYS A 28 14.29 -16.93 -2.17
N ASP A 29 13.98 -18.22 -2.38
CA ASP A 29 14.00 -19.23 -1.31
C ASP A 29 15.33 -19.30 -0.54
N LYS A 30 16.45 -18.99 -1.19
CA LYS A 30 17.77 -18.96 -0.57
C LYS A 30 18.07 -17.68 0.19
N ASN A 31 17.23 -16.63 0.08
CA ASN A 31 17.43 -15.42 0.87
C ASN A 31 16.88 -15.62 2.27
N PRO A 32 17.59 -15.17 3.30
CA PRO A 32 17.14 -15.26 4.70
C PRO A 32 16.14 -14.15 5.02
N ILE A 33 15.04 -14.09 4.29
CA ILE A 33 14.06 -12.99 4.35
C ILE A 33 12.67 -13.61 4.34
N THR A 34 11.78 -13.03 5.14
CA THR A 34 10.38 -13.41 5.23
C THR A 34 9.57 -12.77 4.12
N TYR A 35 8.94 -13.57 3.27
CA TYR A 35 8.10 -13.06 2.18
C TYR A 35 6.97 -14.01 1.84
N THR A 36 5.91 -13.46 1.24
CA THR A 36 4.79 -14.21 0.66
C THR A 36 4.57 -13.74 -0.78
N ASN A 37 4.43 -14.69 -1.71
CA ASN A 37 4.07 -14.40 -3.09
C ASN A 37 2.58 -14.65 -3.30
N VAL A 38 1.94 -13.76 -4.07
CA VAL A 38 0.56 -13.89 -4.53
C VAL A 38 0.58 -13.84 -6.05
N SER A 39 0.10 -14.90 -6.68
CA SER A 39 0.05 -15.00 -8.15
C SER A 39 -1.23 -14.38 -8.71
N LYS A 40 -1.23 -14.15 -10.02
CA LYS A 40 -2.42 -13.68 -10.75
C LYS A 40 -3.61 -14.62 -10.54
N GLU A 41 -3.39 -15.93 -10.58
CA GLU A 41 -4.43 -16.94 -10.40
C GLU A 41 -5.09 -16.88 -9.01
N GLU A 42 -4.39 -16.35 -8.01
CA GLU A 42 -4.93 -16.12 -6.67
C GLU A 42 -5.67 -14.79 -6.54
N ILE A 43 -5.29 -13.78 -7.35
CA ILE A 43 -5.90 -12.44 -7.36
C ILE A 43 -7.18 -12.43 -8.22
N GLU A 44 -7.09 -12.97 -9.44
CA GLU A 44 -8.11 -12.84 -10.49
C GLU A 44 -9.53 -13.25 -10.04
N PRO A 45 -9.77 -14.37 -9.30
CA PRO A 45 -11.10 -14.79 -8.88
C PRO A 45 -11.81 -13.80 -7.93
N ARG A 46 -11.06 -12.93 -7.26
CA ARG A 46 -11.56 -11.96 -6.28
C ARG A 46 -11.47 -10.51 -6.76
N ASN A 47 -10.84 -10.25 -7.91
CA ASN A 47 -10.67 -8.91 -8.44
C ASN A 47 -11.95 -8.41 -9.13
N LEU A 48 -12.94 -8.02 -8.35
CA LEU A 48 -14.27 -7.58 -8.80
C LEU A 48 -14.51 -6.07 -8.64
N GLY A 49 -13.47 -5.29 -8.32
CA GLY A 49 -13.50 -3.83 -8.17
C GLY A 49 -12.76 -3.31 -6.95
N GLN A 50 -12.39 -4.21 -6.02
CA GLN A 50 -11.64 -3.84 -4.83
C GLN A 50 -10.20 -3.46 -5.18
N ASP A 51 -9.63 -2.61 -4.35
CA ASP A 51 -8.25 -2.17 -4.47
C ASP A 51 -7.23 -3.21 -4.00
N VAL A 52 -5.96 -3.03 -4.38
CA VAL A 52 -4.87 -3.95 -4.05
C VAL A 52 -4.74 -4.24 -2.54
N PRO A 53 -4.82 -3.27 -1.61
CA PRO A 53 -4.76 -3.55 -0.17
C PRO A 53 -5.81 -4.56 0.32
N VAL A 54 -7.03 -4.45 -0.18
CA VAL A 54 -8.15 -5.35 0.19
C VAL A 54 -7.89 -6.77 -0.35
N LEU A 55 -7.35 -6.89 -1.56
CA LEU A 55 -6.98 -8.19 -2.12
C LEU A 55 -5.85 -8.88 -1.34
N MET A 56 -5.02 -8.10 -0.63
CA MET A 56 -3.90 -8.59 0.19
C MET A 56 -4.27 -8.84 1.67
N GLN A 57 -5.47 -8.52 2.13
CA GLN A 57 -5.87 -8.57 3.55
C GLN A 57 -5.70 -9.94 4.24
N TYR A 58 -5.74 -11.04 3.48
CA TYR A 58 -5.59 -12.40 4.02
C TYR A 58 -4.14 -12.86 4.15
N LEU A 59 -3.17 -12.01 3.80
CA LEU A 59 -1.75 -12.30 3.98
C LEU A 59 -1.34 -12.20 5.47
N PRO A 60 -0.25 -12.89 5.86
CA PRO A 60 0.27 -12.81 7.24
C PRO A 60 0.56 -11.38 7.67
N SER A 61 0.17 -11.03 8.89
CA SER A 61 0.42 -9.73 9.54
C SER A 61 -0.19 -8.51 8.83
N VAL A 62 -1.07 -8.70 7.85
CA VAL A 62 -1.72 -7.61 7.10
C VAL A 62 -3.06 -7.26 7.74
N VAL A 63 -3.31 -5.97 7.92
CA VAL A 63 -4.62 -5.39 8.23
C VAL A 63 -4.91 -4.35 7.15
N SER A 64 -5.97 -4.52 6.37
CA SER A 64 -6.41 -3.54 5.39
C SER A 64 -7.46 -2.62 5.98
N THR A 65 -7.52 -1.39 5.48
CA THR A 65 -8.46 -0.36 5.88
C THR A 65 -9.10 0.28 4.67
N THR A 66 -10.34 0.72 4.79
CA THR A 66 -11.08 1.42 3.73
C THR A 66 -11.96 2.50 4.32
N ASP A 67 -11.89 3.71 3.79
CA ASP A 67 -12.63 4.86 4.31
C ASP A 67 -14.10 4.80 3.90
N ALA A 68 -14.38 4.37 2.69
CA ALA A 68 -15.75 4.17 2.19
C ALA A 68 -16.42 2.88 2.71
N GLY A 69 -15.72 2.05 3.50
CA GLY A 69 -16.24 0.86 4.17
C GLY A 69 -16.45 -0.38 3.29
N ASN A 70 -16.32 -0.28 1.97
CA ASN A 70 -16.63 -1.38 1.03
C ASN A 70 -15.47 -1.84 0.13
N GLY A 71 -14.26 -1.33 0.38
CA GLY A 71 -13.05 -1.76 -0.34
C GLY A 71 -12.78 -1.06 -1.67
N VAL A 72 -13.50 0.01 -1.99
CA VAL A 72 -13.34 0.83 -3.21
C VAL A 72 -13.05 2.26 -2.81
N GLY A 73 -12.12 2.92 -3.48
CA GLY A 73 -11.72 4.31 -3.21
C GLY A 73 -10.48 4.40 -2.35
N TYR A 74 -10.53 5.15 -1.24
CA TYR A 74 -9.39 5.27 -0.34
C TYR A 74 -9.22 4.00 0.48
N THR A 75 -8.13 3.29 0.20
CA THR A 75 -7.77 2.03 0.86
C THR A 75 -6.29 2.05 1.27
N SER A 76 -5.99 1.42 2.37
CA SER A 76 -4.63 1.30 2.89
C SER A 76 -4.41 -0.07 3.53
N MET A 77 -3.16 -0.36 3.91
CA MET A 77 -2.83 -1.56 4.67
C MET A 77 -1.70 -1.29 5.66
N ARG A 78 -1.70 -2.07 6.73
CA ARG A 78 -0.62 -2.14 7.72
C ARG A 78 -0.02 -3.53 7.72
N VAL A 79 1.30 -3.61 7.94
CA VAL A 79 2.03 -4.88 8.00
C VAL A 79 2.84 -4.92 9.29
N ARG A 80 2.62 -5.91 10.16
CA ARG A 80 3.20 -5.96 11.52
C ARG A 80 2.93 -4.66 12.31
N GLY A 81 1.78 -4.00 12.09
CA GLY A 81 1.48 -2.68 12.67
C GLY A 81 2.24 -1.50 12.07
N SER A 82 3.09 -1.70 11.06
CA SER A 82 3.71 -0.61 10.30
C SER A 82 2.68 -0.04 9.32
N ASP A 83 2.49 1.28 9.34
CA ASP A 83 1.56 2.00 8.49
C ASP A 83 2.04 2.12 7.03
N GLY A 84 1.18 2.64 6.15
CA GLY A 84 1.46 2.76 4.72
C GLY A 84 2.71 3.58 4.37
N SER A 85 3.09 4.55 5.22
CA SER A 85 4.31 5.34 5.01
C SER A 85 5.61 4.57 5.29
N ARG A 86 5.50 3.43 5.98
CA ARG A 86 6.60 2.50 6.29
C ARG A 86 6.58 1.24 5.43
N ILE A 87 5.66 1.17 4.48
CA ILE A 87 5.57 0.10 3.49
C ILE A 87 6.08 0.63 2.16
N ASN A 88 7.24 0.14 1.75
CA ASN A 88 7.78 0.49 0.44
C ASN A 88 7.00 -0.25 -0.66
N VAL A 89 6.55 0.46 -1.67
CA VAL A 89 5.86 -0.11 -2.82
C VAL A 89 6.71 0.10 -4.06
N THR A 90 6.91 -0.97 -4.82
CA THR A 90 7.58 -0.90 -6.12
C THR A 90 6.73 -1.52 -7.21
N LEU A 91 6.80 -0.93 -8.39
CA LEU A 91 6.22 -1.49 -9.59
C LEU A 91 7.32 -1.82 -10.61
N ASN A 92 7.52 -3.11 -10.88
CA ASN A 92 8.62 -3.62 -11.71
C ASN A 92 10.01 -3.14 -11.23
N GLY A 93 10.18 -2.89 -9.92
CA GLY A 93 11.42 -2.40 -9.32
C GLY A 93 11.61 -0.88 -9.36
N VAL A 94 10.66 -0.12 -9.91
CA VAL A 94 10.60 1.34 -9.83
C VAL A 94 9.87 1.75 -8.55
N PRO A 95 10.39 2.68 -7.73
CA PRO A 95 9.71 3.21 -6.55
C PRO A 95 8.35 3.82 -6.91
N PHE A 96 7.34 3.59 -6.07
CA PHE A 96 5.98 4.04 -6.32
C PHE A 96 5.39 4.92 -5.20
N ASN A 97 5.95 4.88 -3.99
CA ASN A 97 5.52 5.76 -2.90
C ASN A 97 5.67 7.23 -3.29
N ASP A 98 4.70 8.04 -2.89
CA ASP A 98 4.85 9.50 -2.92
C ASP A 98 6.06 9.95 -2.12
N SER A 99 6.78 10.95 -2.59
CA SER A 99 8.07 11.32 -2.01
C SER A 99 7.96 12.13 -0.72
N GLU A 100 6.90 12.90 -0.52
CA GLU A 100 6.71 13.74 0.67
C GLU A 100 5.92 13.03 1.76
N SER A 101 4.75 12.44 1.45
CA SER A 101 3.95 11.66 2.40
C SER A 101 4.55 10.28 2.68
N GLN A 102 5.40 9.78 1.77
CA GLN A 102 6.01 8.45 1.78
C GLN A 102 4.99 7.29 1.76
N GLY A 103 3.72 7.60 1.56
CA GLY A 103 2.63 6.64 1.40
C GLY A 103 2.40 6.21 -0.05
N THR A 104 1.46 5.31 -0.23
CA THR A 104 0.95 4.91 -1.54
C THR A 104 -0.55 5.07 -1.56
N PHE A 105 -1.05 5.90 -2.45
CA PHE A 105 -2.48 6.12 -2.67
C PHE A 105 -2.96 5.16 -3.76
N PHE A 106 -3.51 4.01 -3.35
CA PHE A 106 -3.96 2.97 -4.29
C PHE A 106 -5.16 3.42 -5.13
N VAL A 107 -5.92 4.38 -4.66
CA VAL A 107 -7.01 5.04 -5.40
C VAL A 107 -6.54 5.62 -6.75
N ASN A 108 -5.26 6.04 -6.84
CA ASN A 108 -4.63 6.52 -8.08
C ASN A 108 -4.25 5.40 -9.07
N LEU A 109 -4.50 4.13 -8.70
CA LEU A 109 -4.25 2.94 -9.51
C LEU A 109 -5.54 2.12 -9.74
N PRO A 110 -6.59 2.69 -10.36
CA PRO A 110 -7.86 2.00 -10.52
C PRO A 110 -7.73 0.69 -11.30
N ASP A 111 -8.31 -0.39 -10.74
CA ASP A 111 -8.28 -1.74 -11.33
C ASP A 111 -6.85 -2.23 -11.69
N PHE A 112 -5.83 -1.77 -10.97
CA PHE A 112 -4.45 -2.11 -11.33
C PHE A 112 -4.16 -3.61 -11.14
N ALA A 113 -4.87 -4.28 -10.23
CA ALA A 113 -4.80 -5.71 -10.01
C ALA A 113 -5.03 -6.53 -11.30
N SER A 114 -5.83 -6.02 -12.26
CA SER A 114 -6.03 -6.63 -13.58
C SER A 114 -4.77 -6.63 -14.47
N SER A 115 -3.80 -5.77 -14.19
CA SER A 115 -2.51 -5.69 -14.92
C SER A 115 -1.37 -6.43 -14.23
N LEU A 116 -1.58 -6.93 -13.01
CA LEU A 116 -0.55 -7.64 -12.26
C LEU A 116 -0.40 -9.10 -12.73
N GLU A 117 0.82 -9.55 -12.78
CA GLU A 117 1.21 -10.96 -12.89
C GLU A 117 1.38 -11.59 -11.52
N SER A 118 1.94 -10.82 -10.58
CA SER A 118 2.15 -11.26 -9.21
C SER A 118 2.51 -10.12 -8.28
N VAL A 119 2.31 -10.35 -7.00
CA VAL A 119 2.71 -9.47 -5.90
C VAL A 119 3.59 -10.27 -4.95
N GLN A 120 4.66 -9.65 -4.44
CA GLN A 120 5.44 -10.21 -3.34
C GLN A 120 5.41 -9.21 -2.18
N LEU A 121 4.90 -9.65 -1.04
CA LEU A 121 4.99 -8.94 0.22
C LEU A 121 6.21 -9.46 0.99
N GLN A 122 7.21 -8.61 1.21
CA GLN A 122 8.33 -8.86 2.13
C GLN A 122 8.02 -8.16 3.45
N ARG A 123 8.21 -8.85 4.56
CA ARG A 123 7.96 -8.32 5.90
C ARG A 123 9.28 -7.97 6.57
N GLY A 124 9.31 -6.94 7.42
CA GLY A 124 10.53 -6.36 8.00
C GLY A 124 11.31 -5.51 6.99
N VAL A 125 12.58 -5.27 7.27
CA VAL A 125 13.47 -4.40 6.46
C VAL A 125 13.67 -4.92 5.03
N GLY A 126 13.63 -6.23 4.81
CA GLY A 126 13.76 -6.81 3.46
C GLY A 126 15.14 -6.60 2.84
N THR A 127 15.20 -6.42 1.51
CA THR A 127 16.46 -6.20 0.76
C THR A 127 16.58 -4.79 0.23
N SER A 128 17.79 -4.31 -0.01
CA SER A 128 18.07 -2.99 -0.60
C SER A 128 17.57 -2.84 -2.03
N THR A 129 17.31 -3.96 -2.72
CA THR A 129 16.70 -3.97 -4.07
C THR A 129 15.23 -3.54 -4.09
N ASN A 130 14.58 -3.48 -2.92
CA ASN A 130 13.22 -2.95 -2.80
C ASN A 130 13.16 -1.43 -3.00
N GLY A 131 14.30 -0.75 -2.96
CA GLY A 131 14.40 0.69 -3.09
C GLY A 131 14.77 1.38 -1.78
N ALA A 132 14.76 2.68 -1.81
CA ALA A 132 15.21 3.53 -0.72
C ALA A 132 14.30 3.47 0.51
N GLY A 133 12.98 3.31 0.31
CA GLY A 133 11.97 3.33 1.36
C GLY A 133 11.73 2.01 2.11
N ALA A 134 12.52 0.94 1.84
CA ALA A 134 12.35 -0.35 2.52
C ALA A 134 12.62 -0.21 4.02
N PHE A 135 11.56 -0.25 4.85
CA PHE A 135 11.62 -0.02 6.29
C PHE A 135 10.83 -1.08 7.07
N GLY A 136 9.49 -0.96 7.18
CA GLY A 136 8.65 -1.91 7.93
C GLY A 136 8.20 -3.11 7.10
N ALA A 137 7.97 -2.90 5.81
CA ALA A 137 7.63 -3.94 4.83
C ALA A 137 7.90 -3.44 3.40
N SER A 138 7.81 -4.35 2.41
CA SER A 138 7.90 -3.99 1.00
C SER A 138 6.89 -4.78 0.17
N LEU A 139 6.09 -4.08 -0.65
CA LEU A 139 5.14 -4.64 -1.60
C LEU A 139 5.71 -4.51 -3.02
N ASN A 140 6.15 -5.61 -3.59
CA ASN A 140 6.74 -5.64 -4.92
C ASN A 140 5.72 -6.14 -5.94
N MET A 141 5.13 -5.23 -6.69
CA MET A 141 4.18 -5.51 -7.75
C MET A 141 4.91 -5.75 -9.08
N ALA A 142 4.54 -6.81 -9.78
CA ALA A 142 5.04 -7.10 -11.12
C ALA A 142 3.89 -7.12 -12.11
N THR A 143 4.02 -6.36 -13.19
CA THR A 143 3.05 -6.39 -14.29
C THR A 143 3.32 -7.57 -15.21
N LYS A 144 2.31 -7.96 -15.98
CA LYS A 144 2.45 -9.01 -17.00
C LYS A 144 3.70 -8.77 -17.86
N SER A 145 4.46 -9.80 -18.02
CA SER A 145 5.51 -9.87 -19.04
C SER A 145 4.87 -9.96 -20.43
N TYR A 146 5.67 -10.13 -21.47
CA TYR A 146 5.11 -10.35 -22.82
C TYR A 146 4.32 -11.66 -22.90
N GLN A 147 3.33 -11.69 -23.78
CA GLN A 147 2.47 -12.84 -24.09
C GLN A 147 2.82 -13.36 -25.49
N GLU A 148 2.93 -14.68 -25.67
CA GLU A 148 3.24 -15.26 -26.98
C GLU A 148 2.04 -15.20 -27.93
N LYS A 149 0.82 -15.28 -27.38
CA LYS A 149 -0.43 -15.36 -28.17
C LYS A 149 -1.26 -14.10 -27.99
N ALA A 150 -1.91 -13.71 -29.07
CA ALA A 150 -2.91 -12.65 -29.02
C ALA A 150 -4.08 -13.03 -28.10
N TYR A 151 -4.63 -12.05 -27.42
CA TYR A 151 -5.79 -12.20 -26.56
C TYR A 151 -6.64 -10.92 -26.53
N ALA A 152 -7.90 -11.09 -26.21
CA ALA A 152 -8.76 -10.02 -25.76
C ALA A 152 -9.59 -10.50 -24.57
N GLU A 153 -9.93 -9.59 -23.68
CA GLU A 153 -10.75 -9.87 -22.50
C GLU A 153 -11.70 -8.70 -22.26
N VAL A 154 -12.96 -9.02 -22.04
CA VAL A 154 -13.99 -8.07 -21.56
C VAL A 154 -14.48 -8.58 -20.22
N ALA A 155 -14.22 -7.85 -19.15
CA ALA A 155 -14.62 -8.20 -17.80
C ALA A 155 -15.56 -7.12 -17.23
N ASN A 156 -16.66 -7.57 -16.65
CA ASN A 156 -17.62 -6.71 -15.98
C ASN A 156 -17.97 -7.31 -14.62
N SER A 157 -18.13 -6.44 -13.60
CA SER A 157 -18.67 -6.83 -12.30
C SER A 157 -19.63 -5.79 -11.77
N PHE A 158 -20.54 -6.25 -10.92
CA PHE A 158 -21.58 -5.45 -10.26
C PHE A 158 -21.79 -5.99 -8.84
N GLY A 159 -22.27 -5.13 -7.93
CA GLY A 159 -22.57 -5.58 -6.57
C GLY A 159 -23.20 -4.52 -5.70
N SER A 160 -23.15 -4.76 -4.41
CA SER A 160 -23.68 -3.88 -3.37
C SER A 160 -23.09 -2.47 -3.48
N PHE A 161 -23.80 -1.48 -2.97
CA PHE A 161 -23.41 -0.08 -3.00
C PHE A 161 -23.19 0.45 -4.43
N ASN A 162 -24.02 -0.02 -5.38
CA ASN A 162 -23.92 0.33 -6.79
C ASN A 162 -22.49 0.16 -7.35
N THR A 163 -21.70 -0.75 -6.74
CA THR A 163 -20.34 -1.02 -7.16
C THR A 163 -20.35 -1.66 -8.54
N ARG A 164 -19.56 -1.11 -9.46
CA ARG A 164 -19.44 -1.60 -10.83
C ARG A 164 -18.02 -1.43 -11.34
N LYS A 165 -17.55 -2.43 -12.07
CA LYS A 165 -16.26 -2.41 -12.76
C LYS A 165 -16.46 -2.86 -14.21
N HIS A 166 -15.85 -2.13 -15.13
CA HIS A 166 -15.83 -2.42 -16.55
C HIS A 166 -14.39 -2.39 -17.03
N THR A 167 -13.90 -3.49 -17.59
CA THR A 167 -12.50 -3.63 -18.03
C THR A 167 -12.47 -4.21 -19.43
N LEU A 168 -11.71 -3.57 -20.31
CA LEU A 168 -11.34 -4.07 -21.63
C LEU A 168 -9.82 -4.21 -21.69
N SER A 169 -9.35 -5.41 -22.03
CA SER A 169 -7.91 -5.69 -22.22
C SER A 169 -7.67 -6.40 -23.53
N PHE A 170 -6.57 -6.12 -24.19
CA PHE A 170 -6.13 -6.84 -25.38
C PHE A 170 -4.60 -6.87 -25.49
N GLY A 171 -4.10 -7.87 -26.20
CA GLY A 171 -2.69 -8.01 -26.54
C GLY A 171 -2.52 -8.64 -27.90
N THR A 172 -1.50 -8.19 -28.62
CA THR A 172 -1.20 -8.68 -29.99
C THR A 172 -0.55 -10.06 -29.99
N GLY A 173 -0.01 -10.49 -28.86
CA GLY A 173 0.96 -11.58 -28.82
C GLY A 173 2.30 -11.15 -29.44
N LEU A 174 3.30 -11.99 -29.23
CA LEU A 174 4.65 -11.72 -29.74
C LEU A 174 4.71 -12.02 -31.25
N HIS A 175 4.92 -10.98 -32.05
CA HIS A 175 5.10 -11.08 -33.48
C HIS A 175 6.33 -10.29 -33.92
N ASN A 176 7.27 -10.94 -34.65
CA ASN A 176 8.52 -10.31 -35.08
C ASN A 176 9.26 -9.58 -33.95
N ASN A 177 9.38 -10.20 -32.77
CA ASN A 177 10.01 -9.66 -31.55
C ASN A 177 9.22 -8.53 -30.85
N PHE A 178 8.07 -8.09 -31.35
CA PHE A 178 7.27 -7.03 -30.74
C PHE A 178 5.95 -7.59 -30.20
N GLU A 179 5.52 -7.01 -29.10
CA GLU A 179 4.22 -7.26 -28.49
C GLU A 179 3.69 -5.98 -27.86
N LEU A 180 2.38 -5.77 -28.02
CA LEU A 180 1.64 -4.66 -27.42
C LEU A 180 0.51 -5.19 -26.56
N ASN A 181 0.32 -4.62 -25.38
CA ASN A 181 -0.82 -4.86 -24.50
C ASN A 181 -1.46 -3.55 -24.10
N ALA A 182 -2.77 -3.53 -24.02
CA ALA A 182 -3.49 -2.39 -23.45
C ALA A 182 -4.67 -2.85 -22.61
N ARG A 183 -5.01 -2.03 -21.62
CA ARG A 183 -6.20 -2.14 -20.79
C ARG A 183 -6.76 -0.75 -20.55
N VAL A 184 -8.08 -0.65 -20.57
CA VAL A 184 -8.85 0.48 -20.03
C VAL A 184 -9.89 -0.05 -19.08
N SER A 185 -10.16 0.69 -17.99
CA SER A 185 -11.15 0.29 -16.99
C SER A 185 -11.82 1.49 -16.35
N ASN A 186 -13.03 1.27 -15.89
CA ASN A 186 -13.74 2.17 -15.00
C ASN A 186 -14.23 1.39 -13.78
N VAL A 187 -14.04 1.96 -12.59
CA VAL A 187 -14.56 1.45 -11.32
C VAL A 187 -15.37 2.56 -10.68
N ALA A 188 -16.58 2.25 -10.24
CA ALA A 188 -17.43 3.20 -9.53
C ALA A 188 -18.18 2.50 -8.41
N SER A 189 -18.45 3.25 -7.33
CA SER A 189 -19.21 2.78 -6.17
C SER A 189 -19.82 3.98 -5.44
N ASP A 190 -20.95 3.78 -4.77
CA ASP A 190 -21.54 4.79 -3.89
C ASP A 190 -20.93 4.76 -2.48
N GLY A 191 -20.17 3.68 -2.13
CA GLY A 191 -19.62 3.45 -0.79
C GLY A 191 -20.66 2.88 0.18
N PHE A 192 -20.19 2.32 1.29
CA PHE A 192 -21.04 1.94 2.43
C PHE A 192 -21.33 3.16 3.30
N ILE A 193 -20.32 4.00 3.50
CA ILE A 193 -20.44 5.26 4.24
C ILE A 193 -21.21 6.28 3.38
N ASP A 194 -22.06 7.09 4.00
CA ASP A 194 -22.89 8.08 3.33
C ASP A 194 -22.07 9.02 2.43
N ARG A 195 -22.55 9.22 1.22
CA ARG A 195 -21.91 10.07 0.20
C ARG A 195 -20.49 9.65 -0.22
N ALA A 196 -19.92 8.57 0.31
CA ALA A 196 -18.55 8.12 0.00
C ALA A 196 -18.42 7.58 -1.44
N THR A 197 -18.92 8.32 -2.40
CA THR A 197 -18.91 7.93 -3.82
C THR A 197 -17.51 7.94 -4.40
N SER A 198 -17.22 6.97 -5.25
CA SER A 198 -15.98 6.89 -6.02
C SER A 198 -16.27 6.66 -7.49
N ASN A 199 -15.59 7.40 -8.38
CA ASN A 199 -15.61 7.17 -9.81
C ASN A 199 -14.20 7.30 -10.37
N MET A 200 -13.65 6.19 -10.82
CA MET A 200 -12.24 6.06 -11.14
C MET A 200 -12.08 5.48 -12.55
N PHE A 201 -11.28 6.15 -13.37
CA PHE A 201 -10.87 5.67 -14.68
C PHE A 201 -9.40 5.29 -14.65
N GLY A 202 -9.07 4.10 -15.17
CA GLY A 202 -7.70 3.60 -15.27
C GLY A 202 -7.33 3.14 -16.68
N TYR A 203 -6.06 3.31 -17.02
CA TYR A 203 -5.50 2.75 -18.24
C TYR A 203 -4.14 2.11 -17.98
N PHE A 204 -3.78 1.17 -18.84
CA PHE A 204 -2.47 0.51 -18.86
C PHE A 204 -2.09 0.19 -20.29
N PHE A 205 -0.90 0.57 -20.69
CA PHE A 205 -0.29 0.25 -21.97
C PHE A 205 1.12 -0.33 -21.73
N ASN A 206 1.46 -1.39 -22.45
CA ASN A 206 2.76 -2.03 -22.38
C ASN A 206 3.21 -2.43 -23.79
N ALA A 207 4.41 -2.01 -24.19
CA ALA A 207 5.07 -2.41 -25.42
C ALA A 207 6.37 -3.12 -25.08
N ASN A 208 6.56 -4.33 -25.63
CA ASN A 208 7.74 -5.13 -25.42
C ASN A 208 8.48 -5.37 -26.74
N TYR A 209 9.81 -5.23 -26.72
CA TYR A 209 10.70 -5.74 -27.73
C TYR A 209 11.55 -6.86 -27.11
N VAL A 210 11.45 -8.07 -27.65
CA VAL A 210 12.08 -9.27 -27.10
C VAL A 210 12.96 -9.90 -28.17
N LYS A 211 14.26 -9.97 -27.93
CA LYS A 211 15.23 -10.61 -28.80
C LYS A 211 16.23 -11.39 -27.95
N GLU A 212 16.53 -12.61 -28.31
CA GLU A 212 17.41 -13.58 -27.63
C GLU A 212 17.97 -13.20 -26.24
N THR A 213 18.74 -12.12 -26.15
CA THR A 213 19.42 -11.63 -24.93
C THR A 213 18.86 -10.32 -24.39
N THR A 214 18.02 -9.64 -25.19
CA THR A 214 17.56 -8.27 -24.93
C THR A 214 16.05 -8.25 -24.68
N LEU A 215 15.61 -7.60 -23.62
CA LEU A 215 14.22 -7.20 -23.39
C LEU A 215 14.18 -5.68 -23.17
N ILE A 216 13.41 -4.99 -24.02
CA ILE A 216 13.04 -3.60 -23.80
C ILE A 216 11.54 -3.56 -23.55
N LYS A 217 11.12 -2.91 -22.47
CA LYS A 217 9.73 -2.80 -22.05
C LYS A 217 9.39 -1.35 -21.78
N PHE A 218 8.43 -0.82 -22.52
CA PHE A 218 7.84 0.49 -22.26
C PHE A 218 6.47 0.33 -21.63
N LEU A 219 6.20 1.08 -20.57
CA LEU A 219 4.92 1.12 -19.88
C LEU A 219 4.42 2.57 -19.82
N ALA A 220 3.13 2.74 -20.07
CA ALA A 220 2.39 3.95 -19.76
C ALA A 220 1.10 3.54 -19.05
N PHE A 221 0.88 4.01 -17.83
CA PHE A 221 -0.31 3.67 -17.05
C PHE A 221 -0.67 4.82 -16.13
N GLY A 222 -1.89 4.82 -15.66
CA GLY A 222 -2.37 5.83 -14.75
C GLY A 222 -3.89 5.84 -14.66
N GLY A 223 -4.40 6.89 -14.08
CA GLY A 223 -5.83 7.05 -13.91
C GLY A 223 -6.24 8.45 -13.49
N LYS A 224 -7.53 8.62 -13.44
CA LYS A 224 -8.20 9.77 -12.85
C LYS A 224 -9.19 9.24 -11.82
N GLU A 225 -9.19 9.84 -10.65
CA GLU A 225 -10.19 9.61 -9.63
C GLU A 225 -11.04 10.86 -9.39
N LYS A 226 -12.27 10.65 -8.98
CA LYS A 226 -13.11 11.59 -8.27
C LYS A 226 -13.79 10.83 -7.15
N THR A 227 -13.47 11.19 -5.90
CA THR A 227 -14.01 10.57 -4.70
C THR A 227 -14.63 11.62 -3.80
N TYR A 228 -15.80 11.36 -3.24
CA TYR A 228 -16.33 12.18 -2.17
C TYR A 228 -15.55 11.87 -0.89
N GLN A 229 -15.22 12.91 -0.11
CA GLN A 229 -14.40 12.76 1.09
C GLN A 229 -15.14 11.95 2.16
N ALA A 230 -14.52 10.89 2.67
CA ALA A 230 -15.03 10.05 3.77
C ALA A 230 -13.96 9.84 4.85
N TRP A 231 -12.99 10.74 4.95
CA TRP A 231 -11.82 10.61 5.81
C TRP A 231 -11.98 11.21 7.21
N TYR A 232 -13.18 11.76 7.54
CA TYR A 232 -13.46 12.28 8.88
C TYR A 232 -14.03 11.21 9.83
N GLY A 233 -14.50 10.07 9.30
CA GLY A 233 -15.12 9.01 10.10
C GLY A 233 -16.43 9.44 10.78
N THR A 234 -17.00 8.55 11.58
CA THR A 234 -18.16 8.84 12.47
C THR A 234 -17.73 8.75 13.93
N GLU A 235 -18.28 9.58 14.78
CA GLU A 235 -18.10 9.51 16.23
C GLU A 235 -19.17 8.65 16.92
N ASP A 236 -20.27 8.37 16.24
CA ASP A 236 -21.45 7.65 16.76
C ASP A 236 -21.57 6.25 16.13
N LEU A 237 -21.04 5.24 16.83
CA LEU A 237 -21.16 3.84 16.44
C LEU A 237 -22.49 3.20 16.86
N ASP A 238 -23.15 3.73 17.89
CA ASP A 238 -24.41 3.19 18.43
C ASP A 238 -25.64 3.72 17.68
N GLY A 239 -25.50 4.88 17.00
CA GLY A 239 -26.53 5.52 16.21
C GLY A 239 -26.36 5.27 14.71
N ASP A 240 -25.97 6.29 13.95
CA ASP A 240 -25.78 6.21 12.49
C ASP A 240 -24.31 5.87 12.15
N ARG A 241 -24.03 4.58 12.02
CA ARG A 241 -22.70 4.06 11.66
C ARG A 241 -22.22 4.50 10.27
N THR A 242 -23.12 4.92 9.38
CA THR A 242 -22.79 5.37 8.03
C THR A 242 -22.62 6.87 7.92
N PHE A 243 -22.92 7.62 8.98
CA PHE A 243 -22.86 9.07 8.96
C PHE A 243 -21.47 9.58 8.55
N ASN A 244 -21.46 10.46 7.56
CA ASN A 244 -20.25 11.12 7.07
C ASN A 244 -20.37 12.64 7.28
N PRO A 245 -19.56 13.25 8.15
CA PRO A 245 -19.63 14.69 8.42
C PRO A 245 -19.00 15.55 7.31
N ALA A 246 -18.34 14.96 6.31
CA ALA A 246 -17.70 15.71 5.24
C ALA A 246 -18.71 16.59 4.47
N GLY A 247 -18.36 17.86 4.30
CA GLY A 247 -19.18 18.85 3.61
C GLY A 247 -20.45 19.26 4.36
N MET A 248 -20.59 18.90 5.64
CA MET A 248 -21.72 19.32 6.48
C MET A 248 -21.65 20.83 6.75
N TYR A 249 -22.79 21.49 6.63
CA TYR A 249 -22.97 22.90 7.03
C TYR A 249 -24.42 23.14 7.45
N PHE A 250 -24.69 24.29 8.05
CA PHE A 250 -26.05 24.70 8.47
C PHE A 250 -26.56 25.84 7.60
N ASP A 251 -27.77 25.69 7.04
CA ASP A 251 -28.41 26.75 6.27
C ASP A 251 -28.90 27.90 7.21
N GLU A 252 -29.34 29.02 6.62
CA GLU A 252 -29.86 30.19 7.37
C GLU A 252 -31.02 29.85 8.34
N SER A 253 -31.69 28.73 8.15
CA SER A 253 -32.77 28.25 9.01
C SER A 253 -32.27 27.29 10.10
N GLY A 254 -30.97 26.99 10.14
CA GLY A 254 -30.34 26.06 11.06
C GLY A 254 -30.54 24.59 10.70
N ASN A 255 -30.96 24.28 9.46
CA ASN A 255 -31.06 22.90 9.00
C ASN A 255 -29.70 22.41 8.51
N MET A 256 -29.34 21.17 8.90
CA MET A 256 -28.16 20.50 8.43
C MET A 256 -28.23 20.21 6.92
N GLN A 257 -27.22 20.62 6.21
CA GLN A 257 -27.04 20.43 4.76
C GLN A 257 -25.67 19.80 4.47
N PHE A 258 -25.47 19.35 3.25
CA PHE A 258 -24.19 18.79 2.81
C PHE A 258 -23.76 19.37 1.46
N TYR A 259 -22.53 19.82 1.38
CA TYR A 259 -21.96 20.28 0.13
C TYR A 259 -21.72 19.11 -0.82
N ASN A 260 -22.36 19.18 -2.00
CA ASN A 260 -22.37 18.05 -2.94
C ASN A 260 -21.04 17.76 -3.61
N ASN A 261 -20.09 18.70 -3.58
CA ASN A 261 -18.82 18.57 -4.25
C ASN A 261 -17.62 18.59 -3.28
N GLU A 262 -17.83 18.12 -2.05
CA GLU A 262 -16.76 17.85 -1.07
C GLU A 262 -15.93 16.66 -1.54
N THR A 263 -15.13 16.87 -2.60
CA THR A 263 -14.50 15.79 -3.36
C THR A 263 -13.01 15.96 -3.49
N ASP A 264 -12.32 14.84 -3.56
CA ASP A 264 -10.95 14.74 -4.06
C ASP A 264 -10.97 14.40 -5.56
N ASN A 265 -10.14 15.07 -6.31
CA ASN A 265 -9.99 14.91 -7.75
C ASN A 265 -8.50 14.87 -8.08
N TYR A 266 -8.01 13.71 -8.45
CA TYR A 266 -6.60 13.57 -8.78
C TYR A 266 -6.43 12.76 -10.06
N TRP A 267 -5.46 13.12 -10.88
CA TRP A 267 -5.01 12.29 -11.98
C TRP A 267 -3.50 12.09 -11.92
N GLN A 268 -3.06 10.88 -12.22
CA GLN A 268 -1.66 10.52 -12.19
C GLN A 268 -1.33 9.65 -13.38
N ASN A 269 -0.20 9.95 -14.03
CA ASN A 269 0.31 9.18 -15.16
C ASN A 269 1.75 8.78 -14.89
N HIS A 270 2.07 7.55 -15.24
CA HIS A 270 3.36 6.94 -15.05
C HIS A 270 3.90 6.43 -16.38
N PHE A 271 5.16 6.70 -16.62
CA PHE A 271 5.91 6.21 -17.78
C PHE A 271 7.14 5.49 -17.28
N GLN A 272 7.38 4.27 -17.76
CA GLN A 272 8.58 3.50 -17.42
C GLN A 272 9.19 2.92 -18.70
N LEU A 273 10.51 3.02 -18.84
CA LEU A 273 11.28 2.36 -19.89
C LEU A 273 12.31 1.44 -19.24
N HIS A 274 12.13 0.15 -19.40
CA HIS A 274 13.02 -0.88 -18.87
C HIS A 274 13.87 -1.47 -19.98
N TRP A 275 15.13 -1.73 -19.67
CA TRP A 275 16.06 -2.48 -20.49
C TRP A 275 16.71 -3.57 -19.66
N THR A 276 16.66 -4.80 -20.18
CA THR A 276 17.33 -5.98 -19.62
C THR A 276 18.20 -6.58 -20.69
N GLU A 277 19.47 -6.83 -20.37
CA GLU A 277 20.43 -7.46 -21.26
C GLU A 277 21.14 -8.63 -20.57
N LYS A 278 21.09 -9.80 -21.20
CA LYS A 278 21.86 -10.98 -20.81
C LYS A 278 23.16 -11.03 -21.61
N TRP A 279 24.24 -10.46 -21.05
CA TRP A 279 25.56 -10.41 -21.69
C TRP A 279 26.19 -11.80 -21.82
N SER A 280 25.89 -12.68 -20.85
CA SER A 280 26.35 -14.07 -20.84
C SER A 280 25.50 -14.90 -19.88
N GLU A 281 25.78 -16.20 -19.78
CA GLU A 281 25.14 -17.07 -18.77
C GLU A 281 25.38 -16.61 -17.30
N LYS A 282 26.35 -15.74 -17.08
CA LYS A 282 26.70 -15.26 -15.74
C LYS A 282 26.35 -13.80 -15.48
N TRP A 283 26.22 -12.97 -16.52
CA TRP A 283 26.05 -11.53 -16.38
C TRP A 283 24.77 -11.04 -17.00
N ILE A 284 23.97 -10.36 -16.18
CA ILE A 284 22.72 -9.73 -16.60
C ILE A 284 22.67 -8.31 -16.03
N SER A 285 22.32 -7.34 -16.86
CA SER A 285 22.07 -5.97 -16.44
C SER A 285 20.60 -5.60 -16.62
N ASN A 286 20.10 -4.73 -15.74
CA ASN A 286 18.81 -4.09 -15.84
C ASN A 286 18.97 -2.59 -15.62
N ALA A 287 18.25 -1.80 -16.39
CA ALA A 287 18.11 -0.37 -16.17
C ALA A 287 16.65 0.02 -16.40
N ALA A 288 16.19 1.02 -15.67
CA ALA A 288 14.88 1.61 -15.90
C ALA A 288 14.96 3.12 -15.76
N LEU A 289 14.29 3.82 -16.66
CA LEU A 289 13.95 5.23 -16.54
C LEU A 289 12.48 5.33 -16.19
N HIS A 290 12.12 6.29 -15.34
CA HIS A 290 10.73 6.52 -14.98
C HIS A 290 10.42 8.01 -14.89
N TYR A 291 9.15 8.32 -15.17
CA TYR A 291 8.57 9.64 -15.02
C TYR A 291 7.11 9.51 -14.59
N THR A 292 6.75 10.18 -13.53
CA THR A 292 5.38 10.29 -13.01
C THR A 292 5.00 11.75 -12.99
N ILE A 293 3.83 12.07 -13.50
CA ILE A 293 3.20 13.38 -13.38
C ILE A 293 1.86 13.22 -12.69
N GLY A 294 1.63 14.02 -11.66
CA GLY A 294 0.40 14.04 -10.89
C GLY A 294 -0.14 15.45 -10.73
N LYS A 295 -1.45 15.60 -10.81
CA LYS A 295 -2.13 16.87 -10.55
C LYS A 295 -3.53 16.64 -10.06
N GLY A 296 -3.90 17.36 -9.00
CA GLY A 296 -5.24 17.29 -8.47
C GLY A 296 -5.48 18.25 -7.33
N TYR A 297 -6.70 18.20 -6.84
CA TYR A 297 -7.15 19.03 -5.74
C TYR A 297 -8.24 18.33 -4.96
N TYR A 298 -8.34 18.64 -3.69
CA TYR A 298 -9.56 18.42 -2.95
C TYR A 298 -10.30 19.76 -2.74
N GLU A 299 -11.62 19.69 -2.85
CA GLU A 299 -12.53 20.83 -2.76
C GLU A 299 -13.32 20.73 -1.47
N GLN A 300 -13.43 21.83 -0.73
CA GLN A 300 -14.08 21.89 0.56
C GLN A 300 -14.93 23.14 0.70
N TYR A 301 -16.15 22.95 1.22
CA TYR A 301 -16.95 24.03 1.79
C TYR A 301 -16.48 24.34 3.22
N LYS A 302 -16.38 25.61 3.57
CA LYS A 302 -15.97 26.11 4.88
C LYS A 302 -16.91 27.18 5.34
N GLU A 303 -17.42 27.03 6.59
CA GLU A 303 -18.26 28.03 7.24
C GLU A 303 -17.41 29.00 8.06
N ASP A 304 -17.84 30.27 8.12
CA ASP A 304 -17.34 31.31 9.03
C ASP A 304 -15.81 31.52 8.99
N GLU A 305 -15.20 31.37 7.81
CA GLU A 305 -13.76 31.58 7.62
C GLU A 305 -13.38 33.05 7.54
N ASP A 306 -12.21 33.43 8.10
CA ASP A 306 -11.68 34.78 7.92
C ASP A 306 -11.08 34.96 6.51
N LEU A 307 -11.71 35.76 5.70
CA LEU A 307 -11.29 36.04 4.32
C LEU A 307 -9.84 36.56 4.24
N THR A 308 -9.31 37.16 5.33
CA THR A 308 -7.94 37.68 5.35
C THR A 308 -6.90 36.56 5.32
N ASP A 309 -7.22 35.37 5.87
CA ASP A 309 -6.37 34.17 5.81
C ASP A 309 -6.24 33.62 4.38
N TYR A 310 -7.18 34.01 3.52
CA TYR A 310 -7.22 33.64 2.11
C TYR A 310 -6.78 34.79 1.17
N ASN A 311 -6.19 35.86 1.70
CA ASN A 311 -5.80 37.06 0.93
C ASN A 311 -6.99 37.69 0.18
N LEU A 312 -8.20 37.60 0.73
CA LEU A 312 -9.41 38.14 0.18
C LEU A 312 -9.85 39.40 0.94
N PRO A 313 -10.46 40.41 0.24
CA PRO A 313 -10.95 41.59 0.90
C PRO A 313 -12.22 41.31 1.72
N ALA A 314 -12.37 42.01 2.83
CA ALA A 314 -13.63 42.04 3.56
C ALA A 314 -14.78 42.57 2.69
N PHE A 315 -15.97 41.98 2.80
CA PHE A 315 -17.15 42.42 2.10
C PHE A 315 -18.02 43.28 3.02
N ASN A 316 -18.29 44.55 2.64
CA ASN A 316 -19.05 45.52 3.44
C ASN A 316 -18.52 45.66 4.89
N GLY A 317 -17.19 45.52 5.09
CA GLY A 317 -16.55 45.65 6.40
C GLY A 317 -16.60 44.35 7.23
N ASN A 318 -17.15 43.27 6.73
CA ASN A 318 -17.13 41.95 7.38
C ASN A 318 -16.07 41.07 6.71
N SER A 319 -15.13 40.55 7.49
CA SER A 319 -14.08 39.62 7.02
C SER A 319 -14.49 38.15 7.17
N ILE A 320 -15.54 37.85 7.92
CA ILE A 320 -16.00 36.46 8.11
C ILE A 320 -17.02 36.10 7.04
N SER A 321 -16.83 34.96 6.39
CA SER A 321 -17.71 34.47 5.34
C SER A 321 -17.51 32.99 5.09
N ASP A 322 -18.58 32.35 4.63
CA ASP A 322 -18.46 31.04 4.02
C ASP A 322 -17.68 31.12 2.71
N LEU A 323 -17.00 30.02 2.41
CA LEU A 323 -16.28 29.92 1.16
C LEU A 323 -16.15 28.47 0.66
N VAL A 324 -15.85 28.33 -0.63
CA VAL A 324 -15.38 27.06 -1.21
C VAL A 324 -13.93 27.22 -1.63
N ARG A 325 -13.07 26.35 -1.09
CA ARG A 325 -11.65 26.34 -1.42
C ARG A 325 -11.24 25.05 -2.16
N LYS A 326 -10.19 25.18 -2.96
CA LYS A 326 -9.45 24.05 -3.53
C LYS A 326 -8.02 24.07 -3.03
N ARG A 327 -7.54 22.91 -2.59
CA ARG A 327 -6.12 22.72 -2.22
C ARG A 327 -5.50 21.76 -3.21
N TRP A 328 -4.54 22.27 -3.96
CA TRP A 328 -3.92 21.62 -5.09
C TRP A 328 -2.59 20.97 -4.73
N LEU A 329 -2.32 19.85 -5.38
CA LEU A 329 -1.00 19.27 -5.55
C LEU A 329 -0.70 19.13 -7.05
N ASP A 330 0.45 19.65 -7.50
CA ASP A 330 0.96 19.52 -8.86
C ASP A 330 2.40 19.00 -8.75
N ASN A 331 2.66 17.78 -9.19
CA ASN A 331 3.93 17.14 -8.90
C ASN A 331 4.51 16.33 -10.05
N ASP A 332 5.84 16.34 -10.12
CA ASP A 332 6.66 15.53 -11.00
C ASP A 332 7.60 14.63 -10.19
N PHE A 333 7.69 13.35 -10.56
CA PHE A 333 8.65 12.42 -9.97
C PHE A 333 9.34 11.63 -11.08
N PHE A 334 10.65 11.73 -11.17
CA PHE A 334 11.42 11.07 -12.22
C PHE A 334 12.77 10.57 -11.73
N GLY A 335 13.31 9.60 -12.47
CA GLY A 335 14.60 9.05 -12.10
C GLY A 335 15.00 7.85 -12.92
N ALA A 336 16.04 7.20 -12.41
CA ALA A 336 16.61 6.01 -13.00
C ALA A 336 16.96 4.98 -11.93
N THR A 337 16.78 3.71 -12.25
CA THR A 337 17.30 2.58 -11.48
C THR A 337 18.22 1.73 -12.34
N PHE A 338 19.22 1.12 -11.75
CA PHE A 338 20.08 0.17 -12.46
C PHE A 338 20.49 -0.98 -11.57
N SER A 339 20.78 -2.14 -12.18
CA SER A 339 21.42 -3.26 -11.50
C SER A 339 22.26 -4.10 -12.45
N LEU A 340 23.34 -4.65 -11.93
CA LEU A 340 24.22 -5.60 -12.59
C LEU A 340 24.32 -6.86 -11.74
N ASN A 341 23.86 -7.98 -12.27
CA ASN A 341 23.85 -9.26 -11.58
C ASN A 341 24.91 -10.19 -12.16
N TYR A 342 25.73 -10.76 -11.28
CA TYR A 342 26.70 -11.82 -11.59
C TYR A 342 26.31 -13.10 -10.86
N LYS A 343 26.03 -14.15 -11.61
CA LYS A 343 25.52 -15.42 -11.05
C LYS A 343 26.38 -16.60 -11.50
N THR A 344 26.76 -17.42 -10.53
CA THR A 344 27.42 -18.73 -10.74
C THR A 344 26.71 -19.78 -9.88
N ALA A 345 27.20 -21.02 -9.91
CA ALA A 345 26.69 -22.08 -9.03
C ALA A 345 26.87 -21.77 -7.53
N LYS A 346 27.90 -21.02 -7.16
CA LYS A 346 28.24 -20.69 -5.75
C LYS A 346 27.89 -19.26 -5.36
N THR A 347 27.88 -18.33 -6.30
CA THR A 347 27.79 -16.88 -6.01
C THR A 347 26.66 -16.26 -6.78
N ASP A 348 25.83 -15.46 -6.11
CA ASP A 348 24.86 -14.51 -6.71
C ASP A 348 25.20 -13.13 -6.15
N LEU A 349 25.82 -12.27 -7.00
CA LEU A 349 26.25 -10.92 -6.63
C LEU A 349 25.45 -9.93 -7.46
N LEU A 350 24.83 -8.97 -6.79
CA LEU A 350 24.08 -7.88 -7.40
C LEU A 350 24.68 -6.54 -6.94
N PHE A 351 25.04 -5.71 -7.87
CA PHE A 351 25.36 -4.30 -7.66
C PHE A 351 24.27 -3.45 -8.32
N GLY A 352 23.83 -2.39 -7.66
CA GLY A 352 22.79 -1.53 -8.21
C GLY A 352 22.63 -0.21 -7.47
N GLY A 353 21.65 0.56 -7.92
CA GLY A 353 21.32 1.85 -7.33
C GLY A 353 20.16 2.53 -8.02
N ALA A 354 19.79 3.67 -7.48
CA ALA A 354 18.76 4.56 -8.01
C ALA A 354 19.11 6.02 -7.76
N ALA A 355 18.62 6.90 -8.63
CA ALA A 355 18.64 8.34 -8.44
C ALA A 355 17.29 8.89 -8.89
N ASN A 356 16.59 9.55 -7.98
CA ASN A 356 15.22 10.04 -8.18
C ASN A 356 15.14 11.50 -7.75
N ARG A 357 14.30 12.27 -8.45
CA ARG A 357 13.94 13.64 -8.11
C ARG A 357 12.44 13.81 -8.09
N TYR A 358 11.94 14.44 -7.05
CA TYR A 358 10.57 14.88 -6.89
C TYR A 358 10.50 16.40 -6.83
N LEU A 359 9.51 16.95 -7.52
CA LEU A 359 9.17 18.37 -7.52
C LEU A 359 7.68 18.46 -7.22
N GLY A 360 7.31 19.04 -6.08
CA GLY A 360 5.92 19.19 -5.65
C GLY A 360 5.57 20.67 -5.44
N LEU A 361 4.44 21.09 -5.99
CA LEU A 361 3.85 22.40 -5.80
C LEU A 361 2.51 22.23 -5.10
N HIS A 362 2.37 22.84 -3.92
CA HIS A 362 1.16 22.86 -3.11
C HIS A 362 0.59 24.28 -3.11
N TYR A 363 -0.65 24.47 -3.54
CA TYR A 363 -1.26 25.78 -3.53
C TYR A 363 -2.76 25.72 -3.24
N GLY A 364 -3.30 26.81 -2.71
CA GLY A 364 -4.70 26.93 -2.38
C GLY A 364 -5.39 28.05 -3.18
N GLU A 365 -6.63 27.80 -3.60
CA GLU A 365 -7.48 28.77 -4.30
C GLU A 365 -8.86 28.80 -3.65
N VAL A 366 -9.42 29.99 -3.45
CA VAL A 366 -10.85 30.16 -3.12
C VAL A 366 -11.61 30.36 -4.44
N VAL A 367 -12.62 29.52 -4.65
CA VAL A 367 -13.38 29.50 -5.92
C VAL A 367 -14.77 30.11 -5.79
N TRP A 368 -15.25 30.30 -4.57
CA TRP A 368 -16.58 30.86 -4.31
C TRP A 368 -16.69 31.46 -2.91
N THR A 369 -17.47 32.55 -2.79
CA THR A 369 -18.01 33.09 -1.54
C THR A 369 -19.46 33.51 -1.79
N PRO A 370 -20.34 33.67 -0.77
CA PRO A 370 -21.72 34.09 -0.93
C PRO A 370 -21.89 35.46 -1.59
N ASN A 371 -20.92 36.35 -1.42
CA ASN A 371 -21.03 37.76 -1.78
C ASN A 371 -20.40 38.09 -3.13
N TYR A 372 -19.41 37.34 -3.58
CA TYR A 372 -18.73 37.50 -4.84
C TYR A 372 -17.96 36.25 -5.23
N ILE A 373 -17.68 36.09 -6.52
CA ILE A 373 -16.77 35.04 -7.00
C ILE A 373 -15.37 35.63 -7.00
N PRO A 374 -14.43 35.12 -6.18
CA PRO A 374 -13.06 35.61 -6.21
C PRO A 374 -12.43 35.39 -7.59
N ALA A 375 -11.62 36.36 -8.04
CA ALA A 375 -10.74 36.10 -9.18
C ALA A 375 -9.80 34.94 -8.82
N PRO A 376 -9.39 34.08 -9.76
CA PRO A 376 -8.43 33.03 -9.50
C PRO A 376 -7.19 33.61 -8.82
N ASN A 377 -7.05 33.32 -7.53
CA ASN A 377 -5.98 33.84 -6.70
C ASN A 377 -5.52 32.75 -5.75
N ARG A 378 -4.22 32.54 -5.71
CA ARG A 378 -3.63 31.60 -4.75
C ARG A 378 -3.43 32.30 -3.41
N TYR A 379 -3.97 31.73 -2.35
CA TYR A 379 -3.77 32.28 -1.01
C TYR A 379 -2.50 31.73 -0.34
N TYR A 380 -1.98 30.59 -0.83
CA TYR A 380 -0.62 30.12 -0.54
C TYR A 380 -0.03 29.39 -1.76
N ASP A 381 1.31 29.32 -1.79
CA ASP A 381 2.09 28.70 -2.85
C ASP A 381 3.36 28.13 -2.18
N ASN A 382 3.37 26.82 -1.92
CA ASN A 382 4.43 26.13 -1.22
C ASN A 382 5.02 25.05 -2.13
N TYR A 383 6.28 24.74 -1.94
CA TYR A 383 6.90 23.66 -2.70
C TYR A 383 7.61 22.65 -1.80
N GLY A 384 7.83 21.45 -2.35
CA GLY A 384 8.68 20.42 -1.79
C GLY A 384 9.51 19.78 -2.89
N ASN A 385 10.83 19.85 -2.75
CA ASN A 385 11.77 19.24 -3.68
C ASN A 385 12.59 18.19 -2.94
N LYS A 386 12.65 16.96 -3.49
CA LYS A 386 13.38 15.87 -2.86
C LYS A 386 14.23 15.12 -3.86
N ASP A 387 15.54 15.05 -3.60
CA ASP A 387 16.45 14.17 -4.30
C ASP A 387 16.76 12.95 -3.42
N ASP A 388 16.61 11.75 -3.96
CA ASP A 388 16.86 10.49 -3.29
C ASP A 388 17.80 9.63 -4.13
N MET A 389 18.98 9.38 -3.63
CA MET A 389 20.01 8.61 -4.32
C MET A 389 20.49 7.47 -3.45
N ASN A 390 20.65 6.29 -4.04
CA ASN A 390 21.25 5.17 -3.33
C ASN A 390 22.10 4.29 -4.24
N VAL A 391 23.06 3.63 -3.61
CA VAL A 391 23.83 2.54 -4.21
C VAL A 391 23.83 1.37 -3.25
N TYR A 392 23.78 0.16 -3.78
CA TYR A 392 23.79 -1.04 -2.97
C TYR A 392 24.57 -2.18 -3.61
N THR A 393 25.03 -3.10 -2.78
CA THR A 393 25.57 -4.37 -3.21
C THR A 393 24.98 -5.49 -2.36
N LYS A 394 24.52 -6.54 -3.02
CA LYS A 394 23.92 -7.72 -2.40
C LYS A 394 24.69 -8.95 -2.86
N ALA A 395 25.13 -9.76 -1.93
CA ALA A 395 25.89 -10.98 -2.18
C ALA A 395 25.22 -12.18 -1.47
N SER A 396 25.10 -13.29 -2.19
CA SER A 396 24.70 -14.57 -1.65
C SER A 396 25.76 -15.61 -2.07
N TYR A 397 26.33 -16.31 -1.10
CA TYR A 397 27.43 -17.24 -1.32
C TYR A 397 27.17 -18.61 -0.68
N ASN A 398 27.14 -19.66 -1.50
CA ASN A 398 27.04 -21.04 -1.04
C ASN A 398 28.39 -21.52 -0.51
N VAL A 399 28.60 -21.46 0.81
CA VAL A 399 29.83 -21.99 1.48
C VAL A 399 29.91 -23.48 1.28
N THR A 400 28.79 -24.16 1.48
CA THR A 400 28.60 -25.58 1.23
C THR A 400 27.29 -25.80 0.43
N SER A 401 26.95 -27.03 0.13
CA SER A 401 25.63 -27.37 -0.44
C SER A 401 24.47 -27.07 0.51
N LYS A 402 24.75 -26.94 1.82
CA LYS A 402 23.75 -26.74 2.89
C LYS A 402 23.79 -25.32 3.47
N LEU A 403 24.91 -24.63 3.44
CA LEU A 403 25.08 -23.30 4.06
C LEU A 403 25.25 -22.23 3.00
N ASN A 404 24.33 -21.25 3.03
CA ASN A 404 24.41 -20.02 2.26
C ASN A 404 24.58 -18.83 3.19
N LEU A 405 25.51 -17.95 2.87
CA LEU A 405 25.70 -16.64 3.53
C LEU A 405 25.13 -15.53 2.66
N PHE A 406 24.54 -14.54 3.31
CA PHE A 406 23.94 -13.39 2.69
C PHE A 406 24.48 -12.10 3.31
N ALA A 407 24.81 -11.12 2.47
CA ALA A 407 25.16 -9.76 2.87
C ALA A 407 24.54 -8.77 1.89
N ASP A 408 24.06 -7.64 2.40
CA ASP A 408 23.46 -6.57 1.61
C ASP A 408 23.80 -5.24 2.26
N LEU A 409 24.49 -4.37 1.53
CA LEU A 409 24.97 -3.08 1.98
C LEU A 409 24.36 -1.99 1.10
N GLN A 410 23.74 -1.00 1.71
CA GLN A 410 23.19 0.17 1.02
C GLN A 410 23.73 1.46 1.64
N TYR A 411 24.10 2.39 0.79
CA TYR A 411 24.31 3.78 1.15
C TYR A 411 23.27 4.65 0.42
N ARG A 412 22.55 5.49 1.20
CA ARG A 412 21.47 6.35 0.69
C ARG A 412 21.70 7.79 1.12
N MET A 413 21.47 8.73 0.23
CA MET A 413 21.44 10.17 0.49
C MET A 413 20.08 10.74 0.09
N VAL A 414 19.55 11.59 0.95
CA VAL A 414 18.30 12.32 0.71
C VAL A 414 18.58 13.80 0.94
N PHE A 415 18.20 14.62 -0.05
CA PHE A 415 18.19 16.07 0.07
C PHE A 415 16.73 16.51 0.00
N TYR A 416 16.26 17.21 1.01
CA TYR A 416 14.90 17.71 1.07
C TYR A 416 14.88 19.21 1.33
N ASN A 417 14.21 19.93 0.43
CA ASN A 417 14.01 21.35 0.50
C ASN A 417 12.52 21.66 0.34
N ALA A 418 11.91 22.32 1.33
CA ALA A 418 10.49 22.59 1.32
C ALA A 418 10.14 23.91 1.99
N THR A 419 9.06 24.54 1.52
CA THR A 419 8.42 25.69 2.16
C THR A 419 7.02 25.32 2.63
N SER A 420 6.55 25.99 3.67
CA SER A 420 5.18 25.84 4.19
C SER A 420 4.77 27.10 4.95
N VAL A 421 3.46 27.36 5.01
CA VAL A 421 2.89 28.34 5.94
C VAL A 421 2.84 27.81 7.40
N LYS A 422 3.11 26.51 7.60
CA LYS A 422 2.97 25.82 8.90
C LYS A 422 4.29 25.51 9.60
N PHE A 423 5.42 25.57 8.89
CA PHE A 423 6.75 25.33 9.44
C PHE A 423 7.79 26.19 8.72
N ASP A 424 8.93 26.43 9.36
CA ASP A 424 10.06 27.15 8.78
C ASP A 424 10.62 26.42 7.58
N ASP A 425 11.22 27.15 6.64
CA ASP A 425 11.84 26.59 5.44
C ASP A 425 12.81 25.46 5.79
N VAL A 426 12.58 24.30 5.16
CA VAL A 426 13.38 23.09 5.36
C VAL A 426 14.47 23.02 4.32
N ASN A 427 15.69 22.68 4.74
CA ASN A 427 16.81 22.37 3.88
C ASN A 427 17.70 21.28 4.52
N ASP A 428 17.22 20.05 4.47
CA ASP A 428 17.82 18.93 5.17
C ASP A 428 18.58 17.98 4.24
N THR A 429 19.64 17.40 4.79
CA THR A 429 20.43 16.36 4.12
C THR A 429 20.62 15.17 5.04
N PHE A 430 20.09 14.02 4.63
CA PHE A 430 20.23 12.77 5.35
C PHE A 430 21.20 11.84 4.62
N ARG A 431 22.04 11.13 5.39
CA ARG A 431 22.99 10.13 4.90
C ARG A 431 22.82 8.87 5.71
N PHE A 432 22.41 7.79 5.06
CA PHE A 432 22.07 6.54 5.71
C PHE A 432 22.97 5.41 5.23
N PHE A 433 23.43 4.60 6.18
CA PHE A 433 24.07 3.33 5.89
C PHE A 433 23.16 2.21 6.44
N ASN A 434 22.72 1.32 5.56
CA ASN A 434 21.72 0.29 5.83
C ASN A 434 22.33 -1.10 5.56
N PRO A 435 23.18 -1.63 6.47
CA PRO A 435 23.75 -2.96 6.34
C PRO A 435 22.73 -4.04 6.70
N LYS A 436 22.81 -5.16 5.99
CA LYS A 436 22.01 -6.34 6.26
C LYS A 436 22.89 -7.58 6.10
N ALA A 437 22.67 -8.58 6.93
CA ALA A 437 23.40 -9.84 6.87
C ALA A 437 22.48 -11.00 7.27
N GLY A 438 22.81 -12.17 6.79
CA GLY A 438 22.06 -13.36 7.20
C GLY A 438 22.68 -14.65 6.71
N LEU A 439 22.08 -15.73 7.13
CA LEU A 439 22.48 -17.07 6.71
C LEU A 439 21.22 -17.94 6.47
N ASN A 440 21.37 -18.91 5.59
CA ASN A 440 20.36 -19.93 5.35
C ASN A 440 21.05 -21.32 5.43
N TYR A 441 20.53 -22.18 6.29
CA TYR A 441 21.06 -23.52 6.52
C TYR A 441 20.02 -24.60 6.15
N GLN A 442 20.30 -25.33 5.07
CA GLN A 442 19.51 -26.47 4.62
C GLN A 442 19.89 -27.70 5.44
N LEU A 443 19.08 -28.06 6.44
CA LEU A 443 19.33 -29.22 7.29
C LEU A 443 19.22 -30.53 6.48
N ASP A 444 18.08 -30.65 5.78
CA ASP A 444 17.74 -31.78 4.90
C ASP A 444 16.87 -31.28 3.72
N GLU A 445 16.33 -32.19 2.89
CA GLU A 445 15.50 -31.84 1.73
C GLU A 445 14.20 -31.12 2.08
N LYS A 446 13.74 -31.22 3.34
CA LYS A 446 12.45 -30.68 3.80
C LYS A 446 12.62 -29.46 4.70
N ASN A 447 13.73 -29.37 5.45
CA ASN A 447 13.93 -28.39 6.50
C ASN A 447 15.06 -27.42 6.18
N ALA A 448 14.77 -26.14 6.24
CA ALA A 448 15.76 -25.06 6.18
C ALA A 448 15.53 -24.06 7.32
N PHE A 449 16.62 -23.54 7.88
CA PHE A 449 16.61 -22.51 8.91
C PHE A 449 17.32 -21.27 8.36
N TYR A 450 16.88 -20.10 8.78
CA TYR A 450 17.60 -18.87 8.47
C TYR A 450 17.67 -17.94 9.66
N GLY A 451 18.71 -17.13 9.67
CA GLY A 451 18.85 -15.99 10.57
C GLY A 451 19.16 -14.74 9.75
N TYR A 452 18.56 -13.63 10.12
CA TYR A 452 18.71 -12.35 9.44
C TYR A 452 18.85 -11.22 10.45
N PHE A 453 19.66 -10.25 10.09
CA PHE A 453 19.80 -8.97 10.75
C PHE A 453 19.85 -7.85 9.71
N GLY A 454 19.07 -6.79 9.92
CA GLY A 454 19.05 -5.64 9.04
C GLY A 454 18.93 -4.32 9.79
N ILE A 455 19.53 -3.28 9.24
CA ILE A 455 19.34 -1.89 9.66
C ILE A 455 18.65 -1.13 8.53
N ALA A 456 17.64 -0.34 8.87
CA ALA A 456 17.04 0.63 7.97
C ALA A 456 16.90 1.99 8.68
N ASN A 457 17.03 3.06 7.91
CA ASN A 457 16.82 4.41 8.36
C ASN A 457 15.80 5.09 7.45
N LYS A 458 15.00 6.01 8.02
CA LYS A 458 13.93 6.71 7.33
C LYS A 458 13.90 8.17 7.78
N GLU A 459 13.91 9.07 6.81
CA GLU A 459 13.77 10.52 7.04
C GLU A 459 12.34 10.89 7.44
N PRO A 460 12.12 12.06 8.10
CA PRO A 460 10.80 12.61 8.35
C PRO A 460 10.02 12.87 7.04
N ARG A 461 8.69 12.83 7.12
CA ARG A 461 7.78 13.22 6.07
C ARG A 461 7.54 14.74 6.13
N ARG A 462 6.90 15.30 5.10
CA ARG A 462 6.49 16.71 5.11
C ARG A 462 5.69 17.08 6.38
N ASP A 463 4.68 16.28 6.69
CA ASP A 463 3.78 16.54 7.83
C ASP A 463 4.48 16.43 9.20
N ASP A 464 5.58 15.67 9.27
CA ASP A 464 6.33 15.53 10.52
C ASP A 464 7.04 16.83 10.93
N TYR A 465 7.39 17.69 9.96
CA TYR A 465 7.97 19.01 10.23
C TYR A 465 6.97 19.98 10.88
N GLU A 466 5.67 19.81 10.67
CA GLU A 466 4.63 20.63 11.35
C GLU A 466 4.65 20.44 12.87
N SER A 467 5.07 19.28 13.36
CA SER A 467 5.22 18.95 14.78
C SER A 467 6.63 19.17 15.34
N GLY A 468 7.59 19.64 14.51
CA GLY A 468 8.99 19.76 14.88
C GLY A 468 9.72 18.41 15.01
N ALA A 469 9.16 17.33 14.46
CA ALA A 469 9.75 15.99 14.47
C ALA A 469 10.79 15.86 13.35
N ILE A 470 12.00 16.29 13.61
CA ILE A 470 13.08 16.39 12.60
C ILE A 470 14.12 15.25 12.64
N LYS A 471 13.97 14.30 13.58
CA LYS A 471 14.91 13.18 13.70
C LYS A 471 14.50 12.02 12.80
N PRO A 472 15.45 11.44 12.02
CA PRO A 472 15.15 10.24 11.25
C PRO A 472 14.92 9.04 12.16
N GLU A 473 14.00 8.17 11.78
CA GLU A 473 13.77 6.88 12.43
C GLU A 473 14.89 5.90 12.09
N ARG A 474 15.24 5.03 13.04
CA ARG A 474 16.16 3.92 12.80
C ARG A 474 15.59 2.61 13.32
N LEU A 475 15.57 1.61 12.46
CA LEU A 475 15.09 0.27 12.73
C LEU A 475 16.24 -0.74 12.72
N PHE A 476 16.28 -1.58 13.75
CA PHE A 476 17.09 -2.80 13.82
C PHE A 476 16.14 -4.00 13.77
N ASP A 477 16.28 -4.84 12.76
CA ASP A 477 15.42 -5.98 12.49
C ASP A 477 16.18 -7.29 12.64
N TYR A 478 15.74 -8.15 13.56
CA TYR A 478 16.30 -9.46 13.82
C TYR A 478 15.24 -10.52 13.51
N GLU A 479 15.56 -11.46 12.64
CA GLU A 479 14.65 -12.53 12.27
C GLU A 479 15.30 -13.91 12.39
N LEU A 480 14.53 -14.88 12.88
CA LEU A 480 14.88 -16.30 12.89
C LEU A 480 13.74 -17.09 12.28
N GLY A 481 14.02 -17.86 11.24
CA GLY A 481 12.98 -18.57 10.53
C GLY A 481 13.26 -20.04 10.30
N TRP A 482 12.18 -20.80 10.21
CA TRP A 482 12.14 -22.20 9.82
C TRP A 482 11.21 -22.39 8.64
N LYS A 483 11.70 -23.09 7.61
CA LYS A 483 10.97 -23.45 6.41
C LYS A 483 10.86 -24.99 6.36
N TYR A 484 9.63 -25.50 6.34
CA TYR A 484 9.35 -26.93 6.13
C TYR A 484 8.60 -27.09 4.82
N ASN A 485 9.13 -27.90 3.90
CA ASN A 485 8.58 -28.05 2.57
C ASN A 485 8.50 -29.52 2.14
N THR A 486 7.27 -29.97 1.89
CA THR A 486 6.96 -31.27 1.33
C THR A 486 5.96 -31.12 0.17
N LYS A 487 5.64 -32.22 -0.51
CA LYS A 487 4.58 -32.19 -1.56
C LYS A 487 3.21 -31.79 -1.02
N LYS A 488 2.91 -32.07 0.25
CA LYS A 488 1.58 -31.82 0.86
C LYS A 488 1.54 -30.63 1.82
N VAL A 489 2.66 -30.29 2.41
CA VAL A 489 2.72 -29.23 3.42
C VAL A 489 3.91 -28.34 3.13
N LYS A 490 3.65 -27.05 3.03
CA LYS A 490 4.65 -25.97 3.11
C LYS A 490 4.33 -25.19 4.37
N LEU A 491 5.31 -25.00 5.24
CA LEU A 491 5.16 -24.23 6.47
C LEU A 491 6.37 -23.30 6.59
N TYR A 492 6.09 -22.04 6.92
CA TYR A 492 7.09 -21.02 7.26
C TYR A 492 6.76 -20.49 8.64
N ALA A 493 7.71 -20.58 9.57
CA ALA A 493 7.62 -19.96 10.88
C ALA A 493 8.75 -18.94 10.99
N ASN A 494 8.44 -17.73 11.44
CA ASN A 494 9.40 -16.64 11.59
C ASN A 494 9.19 -15.93 12.92
N ALA A 495 10.21 -15.93 13.78
CA ALA A 495 10.28 -15.06 14.94
C ALA A 495 11.00 -13.76 14.54
N PHE A 496 10.42 -12.62 14.89
CA PHE A 496 10.99 -11.30 14.58
C PHE A 496 11.10 -10.43 15.83
N TYR A 497 12.13 -9.59 15.86
CA TYR A 497 12.31 -8.52 16.85
C TYR A 497 12.76 -7.27 16.12
N MET A 498 11.84 -6.30 15.99
CA MET A 498 12.03 -5.02 15.33
C MET A 498 12.18 -3.94 16.40
N ARG A 499 13.41 -3.43 16.57
CA ARG A 499 13.75 -2.39 17.54
C ARG A 499 13.88 -1.05 16.87
N TYR A 500 13.16 -0.05 17.34
CA TYR A 500 13.16 1.30 16.80
C TYR A 500 13.87 2.27 17.74
N ASN A 501 14.61 3.19 17.17
CA ASN A 501 15.09 4.40 17.81
C ASN A 501 14.45 5.59 17.11
N ASP A 502 13.99 6.58 17.88
CA ASP A 502 13.33 7.79 17.42
C ASP A 502 12.15 7.51 16.47
N GLN A 503 11.36 6.44 16.74
CA GLN A 503 10.20 6.13 15.94
C GLN A 503 9.21 7.32 15.95
N LEU A 504 8.73 7.69 14.76
CA LEU A 504 7.65 8.66 14.61
C LEU A 504 6.32 7.99 14.99
N VAL A 505 5.68 8.48 16.01
CA VAL A 505 4.39 7.99 16.52
C VAL A 505 3.39 9.13 16.58
N MET A 506 2.10 8.81 16.51
CA MET A 506 1.03 9.81 16.61
C MET A 506 1.04 10.48 17.98
N THR A 507 0.95 11.82 17.97
CA THR A 507 0.91 12.65 19.18
C THR A 507 -0.44 12.63 19.88
N GLY A 508 -1.51 12.27 19.16
CA GLY A 508 -2.89 12.53 19.54
C GLY A 508 -3.42 13.86 19.02
N SER A 509 -2.62 14.65 18.31
CA SER A 509 -3.09 15.87 17.64
C SER A 509 -3.41 15.59 16.17
N LEU A 510 -4.35 16.34 15.62
CA LEU A 510 -4.73 16.31 14.21
C LEU A 510 -4.35 17.64 13.53
N ASN A 511 -4.03 17.58 12.25
CA ASN A 511 -3.86 18.78 11.45
C ASN A 511 -5.23 19.34 10.97
N ASP A 512 -5.22 20.44 10.22
CA ASP A 512 -6.41 21.13 9.70
C ASP A 512 -7.25 20.34 8.68
N VAL A 513 -6.81 19.15 8.32
CA VAL A 513 -7.56 18.20 7.47
C VAL A 513 -7.85 16.87 8.19
N GLY A 514 -7.70 16.84 9.53
CA GLY A 514 -7.98 15.67 10.36
C GLY A 514 -6.91 14.56 10.28
N SER A 515 -5.74 14.82 9.67
CA SER A 515 -4.67 13.82 9.62
C SER A 515 -3.82 13.86 10.90
N PRO A 516 -3.42 12.68 11.44
CA PRO A 516 -2.63 12.60 12.66
C PRO A 516 -1.25 13.27 12.52
N ILE A 517 -0.88 14.02 13.54
CA ILE A 517 0.45 14.61 13.70
C ILE A 517 1.37 13.63 14.44
N PHE A 518 2.64 13.59 14.06
CA PHE A 518 3.61 12.63 14.60
C PHE A 518 4.75 13.35 15.34
N THR A 519 5.34 12.64 16.30
CA THR A 519 6.58 13.04 16.99
C THR A 519 7.50 11.85 17.19
N ASN A 520 8.78 12.11 17.49
CA ASN A 520 9.72 11.04 17.80
C ASN A 520 9.50 10.52 19.23
N SER A 521 9.10 9.26 19.39
CA SER A 521 8.76 8.64 20.69
C SER A 521 9.97 8.12 21.47
N GLY A 522 11.20 8.25 20.95
CA GLY A 522 12.37 7.63 21.56
C GLY A 522 12.52 6.17 21.15
N LYS A 523 12.31 5.22 22.07
CA LYS A 523 12.49 3.77 21.81
C LYS A 523 11.18 3.04 21.79
N SER A 524 11.09 2.09 20.86
CA SER A 524 9.94 1.18 20.76
C SER A 524 10.35 -0.16 20.16
N TYR A 525 9.50 -1.17 20.28
CA TYR A 525 9.76 -2.46 19.66
C TYR A 525 8.50 -3.17 19.20
N ARG A 526 8.68 -4.07 18.23
CA ARG A 526 7.72 -5.11 17.85
C ARG A 526 8.42 -6.45 17.93
N LEU A 527 7.87 -7.36 18.73
CA LEU A 527 8.36 -8.72 18.92
C LEU A 527 7.24 -9.69 18.59
N GLY A 528 7.49 -10.69 17.73
CA GLY A 528 6.42 -11.61 17.38
C GLY A 528 6.87 -12.90 16.72
N LEU A 529 5.87 -13.76 16.51
CA LEU A 529 5.95 -15.03 15.78
C LEU A 529 4.90 -15.02 14.68
N GLU A 530 5.33 -15.25 13.46
CA GLU A 530 4.47 -15.47 12.29
C GLU A 530 4.57 -16.93 11.86
N ILE A 531 3.45 -17.57 11.58
CA ILE A 531 3.38 -18.90 10.99
C ILE A 531 2.44 -18.82 9.80
N GLU A 532 2.89 -19.22 8.62
CA GLU A 532 2.05 -19.39 7.45
C GLU A 532 2.23 -20.79 6.86
N SER A 533 1.17 -21.35 6.32
CA SER A 533 1.26 -22.67 5.71
C SER A 533 0.35 -22.85 4.51
N THR A 534 0.75 -23.78 3.64
CA THR A 534 -0.10 -24.34 2.59
C THR A 534 -0.20 -25.84 2.84
N ILE A 535 -1.41 -26.33 3.06
CA ILE A 535 -1.68 -27.74 3.39
C ILE A 535 -2.61 -28.30 2.30
N VAL A 536 -2.10 -29.24 1.51
CA VAL A 536 -2.87 -29.98 0.51
C VAL A 536 -3.44 -31.22 1.18
N LEU A 537 -4.69 -31.13 1.65
CA LEU A 537 -5.39 -32.22 2.31
C LEU A 537 -5.70 -33.35 1.31
N THR A 538 -6.23 -32.95 0.15
CA THR A 538 -6.47 -33.83 -1.00
C THR A 538 -6.20 -33.03 -2.28
N ASP A 539 -6.25 -33.67 -3.46
CA ASP A 539 -6.12 -32.99 -4.77
C ASP A 539 -7.21 -31.94 -4.99
N LYS A 540 -8.26 -31.92 -4.16
CA LYS A 540 -9.40 -31.00 -4.26
C LYS A 540 -9.51 -30.03 -3.08
N LEU A 541 -8.78 -30.26 -1.99
CA LEU A 541 -8.92 -29.48 -0.75
C LEU A 541 -7.57 -28.90 -0.33
N ILE A 542 -7.48 -27.58 -0.25
CA ILE A 542 -6.27 -26.83 0.10
C ILE A 542 -6.60 -25.86 1.22
N LEU A 543 -5.74 -25.80 2.24
CA LEU A 543 -5.78 -24.83 3.33
C LEU A 543 -4.56 -23.91 3.25
N ASN A 544 -4.75 -22.63 3.48
CA ASN A 544 -3.69 -21.63 3.58
C ASN A 544 -3.84 -20.80 4.87
N PRO A 545 -3.72 -21.40 6.06
CA PRO A 545 -3.80 -20.65 7.31
C PRO A 545 -2.50 -19.89 7.57
N ASN A 546 -2.66 -18.74 8.23
CA ASN A 546 -1.57 -17.97 8.79
C ASN A 546 -1.98 -17.38 10.14
N VAL A 547 -1.01 -17.20 11.03
CA VAL A 547 -1.20 -16.58 12.34
C VAL A 547 0.01 -15.72 12.68
N THR A 548 -0.27 -14.57 13.28
CA THR A 548 0.73 -13.70 13.88
C THR A 548 0.36 -13.42 15.31
N ILE A 549 1.31 -13.64 16.21
CA ILE A 549 1.21 -13.28 17.63
C ILE A 549 2.35 -12.31 17.90
N SER A 550 2.05 -11.13 18.45
CA SER A 550 3.07 -10.11 18.67
C SER A 550 2.83 -9.29 19.93
N GLN A 551 3.89 -8.64 20.39
CA GLN A 551 3.88 -7.61 21.42
C GLN A 551 4.53 -6.35 20.81
N ASN A 552 3.82 -5.23 20.88
CA ASN A 552 4.20 -4.00 20.22
C ASN A 552 4.15 -2.85 21.25
N LYS A 553 5.30 -2.32 21.67
CA LYS A 553 5.39 -1.39 22.79
C LYS A 553 6.28 -0.18 22.48
N ASN A 554 5.79 1.00 22.88
CA ASN A 554 6.65 2.15 23.18
C ASN A 554 7.32 1.91 24.54
N GLU A 555 8.55 2.38 24.73
CA GLU A 555 9.28 2.31 25.99
C GLU A 555 9.40 3.73 26.58
N ASP A 556 9.08 3.87 27.87
CA ASP A 556 9.13 5.16 28.59
C ASP A 556 8.42 6.27 27.81
N PHE A 557 7.15 6.05 27.45
CA PHE A 557 6.38 6.99 26.64
C PHE A 557 5.97 8.22 27.45
N TYR A 558 6.34 9.41 26.95
CA TYR A 558 6.00 10.68 27.57
C TYR A 558 4.81 11.31 26.86
N PHE A 559 3.84 11.78 27.63
CA PHE A 559 2.62 12.42 27.12
C PHE A 559 2.24 13.62 28.00
N GLN A 560 1.77 14.69 27.37
CA GLN A 560 1.23 15.84 28.12
C GLN A 560 -0.23 15.58 28.45
N ARG A 561 -0.56 15.54 29.73
CA ARG A 561 -1.92 15.42 30.25
C ARG A 561 -2.17 16.54 31.28
N ASP A 562 -3.30 17.26 31.13
CA ASP A 562 -3.71 18.34 32.00
C ASP A 562 -2.61 19.41 32.13
N GLY A 563 -1.95 19.74 31.01
CA GLY A 563 -0.85 20.69 30.95
C GLY A 563 0.49 20.19 31.52
N VAL A 564 0.57 18.93 32.00
CA VAL A 564 1.77 18.37 32.64
C VAL A 564 2.29 17.18 31.85
N VAL A 565 3.59 17.19 31.50
CA VAL A 565 4.24 16.05 30.87
C VAL A 565 4.44 14.92 31.88
N GLN A 566 3.91 13.76 31.57
CA GLN A 566 3.95 12.54 32.39
C GLN A 566 4.65 11.40 31.65
N ASN A 567 5.40 10.58 32.38
CA ASN A 567 5.90 9.29 31.84
C ASN A 567 4.83 8.21 32.09
N LEU A 568 4.25 7.70 31.01
CA LEU A 568 3.24 6.62 31.04
C LEU A 568 3.86 5.21 31.10
N GLY A 569 5.19 5.10 31.11
CA GLY A 569 5.89 3.82 31.04
C GLY A 569 5.78 3.16 29.66
N ASN A 570 5.60 1.84 29.62
CA ASN A 570 5.50 1.09 28.38
C ASN A 570 4.06 1.02 27.89
N THR A 571 3.73 1.76 26.82
CA THR A 571 2.40 1.80 26.21
C THR A 571 2.33 0.94 24.95
N ASN A 572 1.13 0.60 24.47
CA ASN A 572 0.94 -0.07 23.18
C ASN A 572 1.21 0.90 22.03
N ILE A 573 1.83 0.39 20.97
CA ILE A 573 1.97 1.15 19.72
C ILE A 573 0.61 1.13 19.00
N ALA A 574 0.15 2.29 18.57
CA ALA A 574 -1.11 2.43 17.87
C ALA A 574 -1.19 1.51 16.62
N TYR A 575 -2.38 1.01 16.33
CA TYR A 575 -2.72 0.12 15.21
C TYR A 575 -1.83 -1.13 15.09
N SER A 576 -1.40 -1.65 16.22
CA SER A 576 -0.51 -2.81 16.29
C SER A 576 -1.17 -3.93 17.12
N PRO A 577 -2.15 -4.66 16.55
CA PRO A 577 -2.84 -5.74 17.26
C PRO A 577 -1.89 -6.86 17.63
N ASN A 578 -2.11 -7.46 18.80
CA ASN A 578 -1.25 -8.54 19.30
C ASN A 578 -1.54 -9.89 18.64
N PHE A 579 -2.70 -10.03 17.97
CA PHE A 579 -3.12 -11.24 17.31
C PHE A 579 -3.74 -10.95 15.94
N ILE A 580 -3.26 -11.65 14.91
CA ILE A 580 -3.83 -11.62 13.57
C ILE A 580 -3.89 -13.05 13.05
N PHE A 581 -5.05 -13.48 12.55
CA PHE A 581 -5.22 -14.76 11.88
C PHE A 581 -5.81 -14.54 10.50
N GLY A 582 -5.37 -15.32 9.53
CA GLY A 582 -5.93 -15.39 8.18
C GLY A 582 -6.00 -16.82 7.71
N ASN A 583 -7.00 -17.16 6.91
CA ASN A 583 -7.08 -18.46 6.26
C ASN A 583 -7.79 -18.36 4.92
N ARG A 584 -7.37 -19.19 3.98
CA ARG A 584 -8.11 -19.47 2.76
C ARG A 584 -8.29 -20.97 2.64
N PHE A 585 -9.53 -21.44 2.75
CA PHE A 585 -9.92 -22.80 2.46
C PHE A 585 -10.43 -22.88 1.03
N THR A 586 -9.76 -23.65 0.18
CA THR A 586 -10.12 -23.78 -1.25
C THR A 586 -10.59 -25.21 -1.54
N TYR A 587 -11.77 -25.32 -2.17
CA TYR A 587 -12.34 -26.56 -2.66
C TYR A 587 -12.51 -26.55 -4.18
N LEU A 588 -11.95 -27.56 -4.85
CA LEU A 588 -11.95 -27.75 -6.30
C LEU A 588 -12.80 -28.97 -6.66
N PRO A 589 -14.16 -28.89 -6.61
CA PRO A 589 -15.02 -30.08 -6.80
C PRO A 589 -14.90 -30.69 -8.18
N VAL A 590 -14.89 -29.85 -9.20
CA VAL A 590 -14.77 -30.25 -10.62
C VAL A 590 -13.84 -29.28 -11.34
N LYS A 591 -13.38 -29.68 -12.51
CA LYS A 591 -12.48 -28.86 -13.34
C LYS A 591 -13.10 -27.50 -13.66
N GLY A 592 -12.39 -26.43 -13.40
CA GLY A 592 -12.80 -25.05 -13.66
C GLY A 592 -13.62 -24.41 -12.53
N LEU A 593 -14.15 -25.17 -11.57
CA LEU A 593 -14.90 -24.63 -10.43
C LEU A 593 -13.99 -24.56 -9.18
N GLN A 594 -13.91 -23.39 -8.60
CA GLN A 594 -13.22 -23.09 -7.33
C GLN A 594 -14.21 -22.47 -6.37
N LEU A 595 -14.29 -23.01 -5.16
CA LEU A 595 -14.99 -22.44 -4.02
C LEU A 595 -13.95 -22.10 -2.95
N SER A 596 -14.01 -20.91 -2.38
CA SER A 596 -13.08 -20.50 -1.34
C SER A 596 -13.80 -19.83 -0.19
N LEU A 597 -13.51 -20.28 1.03
CA LEU A 597 -13.88 -19.58 2.26
C LEU A 597 -12.63 -18.88 2.76
N LEU A 598 -12.71 -17.55 2.91
CA LEU A 598 -11.64 -16.71 3.41
C LEU A 598 -12.03 -16.24 4.80
N SER A 599 -11.14 -16.40 5.76
CA SER A 599 -11.38 -16.01 7.16
C SER A 599 -10.31 -15.04 7.62
N LYS A 600 -10.70 -14.01 8.33
CA LYS A 600 -9.79 -13.02 8.92
C LYS A 600 -10.19 -12.70 10.34
N MET A 601 -9.24 -12.78 11.27
CA MET A 601 -9.38 -12.32 12.64
C MET A 601 -8.28 -11.31 12.95
N VAL A 602 -8.66 -10.19 13.53
CA VAL A 602 -7.75 -9.18 14.06
C VAL A 602 -8.14 -8.96 15.52
N GLY A 603 -7.17 -9.01 16.41
CA GLY A 603 -7.38 -8.73 17.83
C GLY A 603 -7.59 -7.25 18.10
N GLU A 604 -7.92 -6.91 19.33
CA GLU A 604 -8.02 -5.53 19.81
C GLU A 604 -6.76 -4.73 19.47
N GLN A 605 -6.93 -3.44 19.19
CA GLN A 605 -5.83 -2.51 18.94
C GLN A 605 -6.19 -1.11 19.41
N TYR A 606 -5.18 -0.29 19.72
CA TYR A 606 -5.38 1.09 20.09
C TYR A 606 -5.18 2.00 18.87
N MET A 607 -5.96 3.07 18.76
CA MET A 607 -5.78 4.15 17.77
C MET A 607 -4.76 5.19 18.22
N GLY A 608 -4.48 5.28 19.54
CA GLY A 608 -3.48 6.16 20.14
C GLY A 608 -2.36 5.40 20.85
N ASN A 609 -1.35 6.12 21.34
CA ASN A 609 -0.17 5.57 22.00
C ASN A 609 -0.19 5.71 23.53
N ILE A 610 -1.33 6.06 24.13
CA ILE A 610 -1.47 6.35 25.57
C ILE A 610 -2.30 5.30 26.33
N ASP A 611 -2.63 4.20 25.69
CA ASP A 611 -3.44 3.10 26.25
C ASP A 611 -4.81 3.56 26.82
N SER A 612 -5.40 4.61 26.23
CA SER A 612 -6.75 5.07 26.61
C SER A 612 -7.80 4.05 26.12
N ASP A 613 -8.75 3.72 26.98
CA ASP A 613 -9.88 2.85 26.61
C ASP A 613 -10.74 3.47 25.48
N LYS A 614 -10.84 4.80 25.39
CA LYS A 614 -11.51 5.49 24.29
C LYS A 614 -10.82 5.27 22.95
N SER A 615 -9.51 5.05 22.94
CA SER A 615 -8.73 4.83 21.72
C SER A 615 -8.75 3.38 21.24
N LYS A 616 -9.51 2.49 21.88
CA LYS A 616 -9.51 1.07 21.57
C LYS A 616 -10.47 0.77 20.41
N LEU A 617 -10.00 0.01 19.45
CA LEU A 617 -10.82 -0.69 18.45
C LEU A 617 -10.97 -2.15 18.89
N ASP A 618 -12.20 -2.64 18.86
CA ASP A 618 -12.52 -4.02 19.19
C ASP A 618 -11.94 -5.00 18.17
N GLY A 619 -11.66 -6.22 18.64
CA GLY A 619 -11.25 -7.30 17.76
C GLY A 619 -12.43 -7.81 16.93
N TYR A 620 -12.15 -8.25 15.70
CA TYR A 620 -13.18 -8.76 14.81
C TYR A 620 -12.79 -10.08 14.15
N PHE A 621 -13.82 -10.87 13.77
CA PHE A 621 -13.68 -12.08 12.96
C PHE A 621 -14.68 -12.08 11.83
N ILE A 622 -14.20 -11.96 10.60
CA ILE A 622 -15.01 -11.91 9.38
C ILE A 622 -14.69 -13.10 8.47
N ASN A 623 -15.66 -13.46 7.66
CA ASN A 623 -15.53 -14.51 6.68
C ASN A 623 -16.13 -14.06 5.35
N ASP A 624 -15.41 -14.31 4.27
CA ASP A 624 -15.86 -14.07 2.90
C ASP A 624 -15.98 -15.39 2.15
N PHE A 625 -16.93 -15.47 1.26
CA PHE A 625 -17.11 -16.63 0.38
C PHE A 625 -16.95 -16.24 -1.07
N ASN A 626 -16.00 -16.90 -1.76
CA ASN A 626 -15.72 -16.67 -3.17
C ASN A 626 -16.00 -17.91 -4.00
N VAL A 627 -16.66 -17.72 -5.13
CA VAL A 627 -16.87 -18.75 -6.17
C VAL A 627 -16.30 -18.25 -7.49
N SER A 628 -15.59 -19.13 -8.21
CA SER A 628 -15.12 -18.85 -9.57
C SER A 628 -15.31 -20.08 -10.45
N TYR A 629 -15.89 -19.89 -11.65
CA TYR A 629 -16.10 -20.95 -12.62
C TYR A 629 -15.59 -20.55 -14.00
N ASP A 630 -14.54 -21.23 -14.47
CA ASP A 630 -13.96 -21.07 -15.81
C ASP A 630 -14.61 -22.04 -16.79
N TRP A 631 -15.62 -21.55 -17.49
CA TRP A 631 -16.36 -22.30 -18.50
C TRP A 631 -15.65 -22.24 -19.86
N LYS A 632 -14.98 -23.33 -20.23
CA LYS A 632 -14.27 -23.47 -21.51
C LYS A 632 -15.27 -23.71 -22.64
N ILE A 633 -15.31 -22.81 -23.62
CA ILE A 633 -16.20 -22.88 -24.81
C ILE A 633 -15.42 -23.36 -26.03
N ASN A 634 -14.23 -22.81 -26.28
CA ASN A 634 -13.32 -23.19 -27.39
C ASN A 634 -13.91 -23.00 -28.80
N LYS A 635 -14.88 -22.09 -28.97
CA LYS A 635 -15.51 -21.76 -30.26
C LYS A 635 -15.66 -20.23 -30.35
N GLY A 636 -14.68 -19.55 -30.94
CA GLY A 636 -14.65 -18.10 -31.05
C GLY A 636 -14.31 -17.40 -29.72
N ILE A 637 -14.91 -17.81 -28.62
CA ILE A 637 -14.57 -17.43 -27.24
C ILE A 637 -13.81 -18.60 -26.62
N LYS A 638 -12.66 -18.34 -25.99
CA LYS A 638 -11.87 -19.37 -25.28
C LYS A 638 -12.60 -19.85 -24.04
N SER A 639 -13.03 -18.90 -23.21
CA SER A 639 -13.78 -19.19 -21.99
C SER A 639 -14.57 -17.99 -21.50
N ILE A 640 -15.55 -18.27 -20.64
CA ILE A 640 -16.21 -17.28 -19.79
C ILE A 640 -15.89 -17.65 -18.35
N VAL A 641 -15.30 -16.71 -17.61
CA VAL A 641 -15.03 -16.87 -16.18
C VAL A 641 -16.11 -16.12 -15.41
N PHE A 642 -16.92 -16.87 -14.67
CA PHE A 642 -17.89 -16.30 -13.72
C PHE A 642 -17.24 -16.23 -12.35
N SER A 643 -17.40 -15.11 -11.67
CA SER A 643 -16.88 -14.91 -10.32
C SER A 643 -17.96 -14.31 -9.42
N GLY A 644 -18.03 -14.77 -8.18
CA GLY A 644 -18.92 -14.24 -7.14
C GLY A 644 -18.15 -14.15 -5.83
N LEU A 645 -18.39 -13.08 -5.10
CA LEU A 645 -17.81 -12.82 -3.79
C LEU A 645 -18.92 -12.31 -2.88
N VAL A 646 -19.10 -12.95 -1.75
CA VAL A 646 -19.92 -12.45 -0.66
C VAL A 646 -18.98 -12.13 0.48
N ASN A 647 -18.86 -10.86 0.79
CA ASN A 647 -18.04 -10.38 1.89
C ASN A 647 -18.84 -10.44 3.18
N ASN A 648 -18.14 -10.68 4.29
CA ASN A 648 -18.70 -10.64 5.64
C ASN A 648 -20.01 -11.46 5.77
N ILE A 649 -19.93 -12.75 5.44
CA ILE A 649 -21.13 -13.64 5.34
C ILE A 649 -21.91 -13.79 6.64
N PHE A 650 -21.33 -13.41 7.78
CA PHE A 650 -21.98 -13.47 9.09
C PHE A 650 -22.49 -12.09 9.56
N ASP A 651 -22.40 -11.08 8.70
CA ASP A 651 -22.89 -9.71 8.95
C ASP A 651 -22.34 -9.10 10.25
N VAL A 652 -21.04 -9.27 10.49
CA VAL A 652 -20.36 -8.75 11.68
C VAL A 652 -20.16 -7.24 11.52
N GLU A 653 -20.57 -6.48 12.51
CA GLU A 653 -20.21 -5.05 12.62
C GLU A 653 -18.79 -4.91 13.14
N TYR A 654 -17.95 -4.12 12.45
CA TYR A 654 -16.56 -3.93 12.84
C TYR A 654 -15.94 -2.68 12.25
N GLU A 655 -14.88 -2.21 12.90
CA GLU A 655 -14.02 -1.10 12.47
C GLU A 655 -12.59 -1.61 12.30
N SER A 656 -12.05 -1.50 11.10
CA SER A 656 -10.63 -1.83 10.85
C SER A 656 -9.69 -0.64 11.07
N ASN A 657 -10.25 0.56 11.20
CA ASN A 657 -9.56 1.83 11.36
C ASN A 657 -10.42 2.83 12.12
N GLY A 658 -9.78 3.89 12.60
CA GLY A 658 -10.36 5.05 13.24
C GLY A 658 -9.29 6.12 13.40
N TYR A 659 -9.55 7.12 14.18
CA TYR A 659 -8.55 8.05 14.68
C TYR A 659 -8.86 8.41 16.14
N PHE A 660 -7.83 8.82 16.86
CA PHE A 660 -7.91 9.25 18.24
C PHE A 660 -7.13 10.55 18.38
N TYR A 661 -7.72 11.53 19.03
CA TYR A 661 -7.08 12.81 19.27
C TYR A 661 -7.25 13.26 20.71
N THR A 662 -6.35 14.13 21.13
CA THR A 662 -6.36 14.76 22.44
C THR A 662 -6.02 16.24 22.31
N TYR A 663 -6.62 17.06 23.17
CA TYR A 663 -6.21 18.46 23.38
C TYR A 663 -6.46 18.87 24.81
N ASP A 664 -5.67 19.81 25.30
CA ASP A 664 -5.89 20.37 26.61
C ASP A 664 -6.91 21.53 26.52
N ASP A 665 -8.09 21.33 27.08
CA ASP A 665 -9.09 22.41 27.26
C ASP A 665 -8.59 23.40 28.29
N THR A 666 -8.30 24.62 27.85
CA THR A 666 -7.86 25.76 28.66
C THR A 666 -8.92 26.85 28.74
N TRP A 667 -10.10 26.65 28.14
CA TRP A 667 -11.18 27.65 28.08
C TRP A 667 -12.23 27.44 29.17
N SER A 668 -12.50 26.18 29.53
CA SER A 668 -13.57 25.83 30.48
C SER A 668 -13.18 26.06 31.95
N GLY A 669 -11.89 26.32 32.27
CA GLY A 669 -11.43 26.50 33.64
C GLY A 669 -9.99 26.99 33.77
N PRO A 670 -9.55 27.30 35.01
CA PRO A 670 -8.20 27.81 35.26
C PRO A 670 -7.10 26.74 35.16
N THR A 671 -7.47 25.46 35.14
CA THR A 671 -6.56 24.32 35.00
C THR A 671 -6.84 23.63 33.70
N PRO A 672 -5.82 23.35 32.86
CA PRO A 672 -6.02 22.55 31.65
C PRO A 672 -6.62 21.18 31.98
N VAL A 673 -7.54 20.70 31.15
CA VAL A 673 -8.12 19.35 31.22
C VAL A 673 -7.96 18.70 29.89
N THR A 674 -7.31 17.53 29.83
CA THR A 674 -7.14 16.79 28.57
C THR A 674 -8.46 16.15 28.14
N ILE A 675 -8.95 16.58 26.99
CA ILE A 675 -10.11 16.03 26.32
C ILE A 675 -9.63 14.97 25.32
N GLU A 676 -10.34 13.85 25.29
CA GLU A 676 -10.09 12.73 24.36
C GLU A 676 -11.27 12.59 23.42
N GLY A 677 -10.99 12.56 22.10
CA GLY A 677 -11.99 12.35 21.06
C GLY A 677 -11.59 11.22 20.11
N THR A 678 -12.59 10.65 19.43
CA THR A 678 -12.42 9.51 18.52
C THR A 678 -13.31 9.69 17.30
N GLY A 679 -12.87 9.12 16.18
CA GLY A 679 -13.74 8.88 15.04
C GLY A 679 -13.39 7.51 14.44
N TYR A 680 -14.38 6.87 13.86
CA TYR A 680 -14.32 5.49 13.42
C TYR A 680 -14.62 5.38 11.93
N TYR A 681 -14.07 4.36 11.28
CA TYR A 681 -14.37 4.01 9.88
C TYR A 681 -15.07 2.64 9.85
N PRO A 682 -16.40 2.60 10.03
CA PRO A 682 -17.17 1.37 9.99
C PRO A 682 -17.07 0.67 8.64
N GLN A 683 -16.98 -0.64 8.69
CA GLN A 683 -16.91 -1.48 7.51
C GLN A 683 -18.28 -2.08 7.22
N ALA A 684 -18.56 -2.32 5.92
CA ALA A 684 -19.83 -2.86 5.48
C ALA A 684 -20.10 -4.23 6.09
N GLY A 685 -21.35 -4.44 6.49
CA GLY A 685 -21.90 -5.73 6.80
C GLY A 685 -21.91 -6.67 5.59
N ILE A 686 -22.81 -7.65 5.56
CA ILE A 686 -22.90 -8.59 4.44
C ILE A 686 -23.15 -7.85 3.12
N ASN A 687 -22.30 -8.09 2.14
CA ASN A 687 -22.40 -7.48 0.81
C ASN A 687 -21.85 -8.42 -0.25
N PHE A 688 -22.13 -8.15 -1.53
CA PHE A 688 -21.71 -9.05 -2.60
C PHE A 688 -21.18 -8.31 -3.83
N LEU A 689 -20.36 -9.03 -4.60
CA LEU A 689 -19.90 -8.66 -5.92
C LEU A 689 -20.00 -9.87 -6.84
N VAL A 690 -20.51 -9.69 -8.06
CA VAL A 690 -20.59 -10.73 -9.09
C VAL A 690 -20.01 -10.21 -10.39
N GLY A 691 -19.36 -11.08 -11.16
CA GLY A 691 -18.73 -10.66 -12.41
C GLY A 691 -18.63 -11.78 -13.42
N ALA A 692 -18.40 -11.37 -14.67
CA ALA A 692 -18.10 -12.25 -15.78
C ALA A 692 -16.98 -11.66 -16.65
N ALA A 693 -16.01 -12.51 -17.03
CA ALA A 693 -14.92 -12.16 -17.94
C ALA A 693 -14.97 -13.06 -19.16
N LEU A 694 -15.15 -12.45 -20.34
CA LEU A 694 -15.10 -13.14 -21.64
C LEU A 694 -13.67 -13.11 -22.16
N LYS A 695 -13.07 -14.28 -22.38
CA LYS A 695 -11.69 -14.43 -22.86
C LYS A 695 -11.68 -14.96 -24.29
N PHE A 696 -10.98 -14.24 -25.19
CA PHE A 696 -10.87 -14.53 -26.62
C PHE A 696 -9.46 -15.00 -26.99
#